data_778e6b523abeba7a5f28e09998af1679
#
_entry.id   778e6b523abeba7a5f28e09998af1679
#
_cell.length_a   1.000
_cell.length_b   1.000
_cell.length_c   1.000
_cell.angle_alpha   90.00
_cell.angle_beta   90.00
_cell.angle_gamma   90.00
#
_symmetry.space_group_name_H-M   'P 1'
#
loop_
_entity.id
_entity.type
_entity.pdbx_description
1 polymer ?
#
loop_
_entity_poly.entity_id
_entity_poly.type
_entity_poly.pdbx_seq_one_letter_code
_entity_poly.pdbx_strand_id
1 'polypeptide(L)'
;MLKSQSSIEQQEEWREVILERLDKESNQQDINNVIDRLYELINKPILINICSKEDLEELPFLSSRQIENLLYYRYVFGEMKSLHELRLVEDFDIETIRLVTPFLRVEPRLREEKGAVDKLFKSVRNEVVIRCDIGFNKKEGYVDKSDSLLAVNPNKHYLGSPLYSAVRYRLEAKDKLRAGLILEKDAGEKGLDYWNGFVQLKNRGVLKNLVAGSYKMRLGTGLVINNAFSLGKNQMGVSMMTRSNGIMPHASADEYNYLRGIAAEIKLSRYVLTAFWSYRSLDARIEQDTILSVKKDGLHNLLREEEKRNRADLISAGGALAVKGAWYQVGVNGVYHVFNTCYYPEKKLYNLHAFRGKRTGNISVDYRMKYAGLFFCGETAMSRNGAIALLHALTYQPTSGITVTMLHRYYGGSYHSWFGRGYSEGSELNNESGVSFFLVTKPVAGLTVEGSADFFRFPWPKYGVDIPSAGYELRFQSSYQQGEKWNVHLRYRLKNRDKNRAGVPDSLPSVQCYQQHQIALRTGTVISASFFLKTSAEGTFYRFEGESASKGFLLSQSVGYKMKGYPLQADLMVALFDTENTQTKVYLSEKNVLYGFGIPSFYGNGMRTACTIRYDFAKRFTVWVKVANTRYFDRDEIGSGLELIRGKNKTDLWTQLQVKF
;
A
#
# COMPACT_ATOMS: atom_id res chain seq x y z
N MET A 1 0.43 5.80 39.37
CA MET A 1 0.45 4.83 38.24
C MET A 1 -0.80 5.03 37.38
N LEU A 2 -0.83 6.05 36.55
CA LEU A 2 -1.84 6.23 35.50
C LEU A 2 -1.18 5.81 34.19
N LYS A 3 -1.31 4.54 33.81
CA LYS A 3 -1.16 4.16 32.41
C LYS A 3 -2.24 4.91 31.67
N SER A 4 -1.86 5.91 30.88
CA SER A 4 -2.77 6.51 29.91
C SER A 4 -3.28 5.40 29.00
N GLN A 5 -4.50 4.95 29.22
CA GLN A 5 -5.23 4.14 28.26
C GLN A 5 -5.51 5.08 27.09
N SER A 6 -4.58 5.17 26.12
CA SER A 6 -4.91 5.69 24.82
C SER A 6 -6.13 4.90 24.34
N SER A 7 -7.20 5.59 23.98
CA SER A 7 -8.39 4.92 23.48
C SER A 7 -8.00 4.09 22.27
N ILE A 8 -8.56 2.90 22.11
CA ILE A 8 -8.25 1.99 21.01
C ILE A 8 -8.60 2.60 19.66
N GLU A 9 -9.47 3.56 19.68
CA GLU A 9 -9.84 4.43 18.60
C GLU A 9 -8.64 5.22 18.06
N GLN A 10 -7.80 5.76 18.92
CA GLN A 10 -6.52 6.37 18.56
C GLN A 10 -5.55 5.36 17.92
N GLN A 11 -5.69 4.07 18.23
CA GLN A 11 -4.84 3.04 17.66
C GLN A 11 -5.23 2.61 16.23
N GLU A 12 -6.45 2.89 15.76
CA GLU A 12 -6.93 2.49 14.43
C GLU A 12 -7.28 3.67 13.50
N GLU A 13 -7.33 4.89 14.00
CA GLU A 13 -7.62 6.10 13.20
C GLU A 13 -6.61 6.28 12.06
N TRP A 14 -5.34 5.95 12.29
CA TRP A 14 -4.31 5.95 11.25
C TRP A 14 -4.68 5.09 10.05
N ARG A 15 -5.40 3.97 10.29
CA ARG A 15 -5.84 3.07 9.23
C ARG A 15 -6.82 3.76 8.30
N GLU A 16 -7.75 4.51 8.85
CA GLU A 16 -8.72 5.25 8.06
C GLU A 16 -8.07 6.37 7.25
N VAL A 17 -7.15 7.12 7.86
CA VAL A 17 -6.36 8.14 7.16
C VAL A 17 -5.56 7.52 6.01
N ILE A 18 -4.98 6.34 6.21
CA ILE A 18 -4.29 5.62 5.13
C ILE A 18 -5.28 5.19 4.04
N LEU A 19 -6.43 4.63 4.40
CA LEU A 19 -7.46 4.22 3.45
C LEU A 19 -8.01 5.39 2.62
N GLU A 20 -8.05 6.56 3.21
CA GLU A 20 -8.44 7.79 2.53
C GLU A 20 -7.37 8.30 1.57
N ARG A 21 -6.10 8.13 1.95
CA ARG A 21 -4.93 8.52 1.13
C ARG A 21 -4.66 7.55 -0.02
N LEU A 22 -5.05 6.29 0.13
CA LEU A 22 -4.94 5.29 -0.92
C LEU A 22 -5.95 5.56 -2.03
N ASP A 23 -5.54 5.34 -3.27
CA ASP A 23 -6.48 5.28 -4.38
C ASP A 23 -7.30 3.99 -4.25
N LYS A 24 -8.61 4.11 -4.05
CA LYS A 24 -9.52 2.97 -3.91
C LYS A 24 -9.56 2.08 -5.16
N GLU A 25 -9.09 2.61 -6.29
CA GLU A 25 -8.92 1.89 -7.54
C GLU A 25 -7.53 1.22 -7.67
N SER A 26 -6.63 1.44 -6.69
CA SER A 26 -5.32 0.81 -6.66
C SER A 26 -5.43 -0.70 -6.41
N ASN A 27 -4.40 -1.43 -6.83
CA ASN A 27 -4.34 -2.87 -6.61
C ASN A 27 -4.46 -3.19 -5.10
N GLN A 28 -5.33 -4.13 -4.77
CA GLN A 28 -5.58 -4.60 -3.40
C GLN A 28 -4.28 -5.07 -2.69
N GLN A 29 -3.36 -5.68 -3.42
CA GLN A 29 -2.07 -6.13 -2.86
C GLN A 29 -1.20 -4.97 -2.40
N ASP A 30 -1.22 -3.84 -3.11
CA ASP A 30 -0.46 -2.65 -2.70
C ASP A 30 -0.99 -2.09 -1.39
N ILE A 31 -2.30 -2.08 -1.24
CA ILE A 31 -2.98 -1.63 -0.04
C ILE A 31 -2.65 -2.55 1.13
N ASN A 32 -2.67 -3.86 0.92
CA ASN A 32 -2.30 -4.85 1.93
C ASN A 32 -0.85 -4.65 2.41
N ASN A 33 0.10 -4.43 1.51
CA ASN A 33 1.50 -4.19 1.85
C ASN A 33 1.70 -2.97 2.77
N VAL A 34 0.92 -1.90 2.54
CA VAL A 34 0.94 -0.69 3.37
C VAL A 34 0.50 -1.00 4.78
N ILE A 35 -0.67 -1.59 4.87
CA ILE A 35 -1.32 -1.87 6.15
C ILE A 35 -0.49 -2.88 6.94
N ASP A 36 0.01 -3.93 6.28
CA ASP A 36 0.90 -4.90 6.90
C ASP A 36 2.13 -4.24 7.52
N ARG A 37 2.77 -3.29 6.79
CA ARG A 37 3.94 -2.57 7.31
C ARG A 37 3.60 -1.69 8.50
N LEU A 38 2.48 -0.99 8.48
CA LEU A 38 2.06 -0.15 9.60
C LEU A 38 1.68 -0.98 10.82
N TYR A 39 1.05 -2.12 10.66
CA TYR A 39 0.82 -3.06 11.77
C TYR A 39 2.13 -3.58 12.35
N GLU A 40 3.16 -3.79 11.52
CA GLU A 40 4.49 -4.11 12.02
C GLU A 40 5.04 -3.01 12.92
N LEU A 41 4.94 -1.75 12.50
CA LEU A 41 5.41 -0.61 13.27
C LEU A 41 4.60 -0.39 14.57
N ILE A 42 3.30 -0.71 14.58
CA ILE A 42 2.51 -0.69 15.83
C ILE A 42 2.96 -1.77 16.80
N ASN A 43 3.19 -2.97 16.31
CA ASN A 43 3.67 -4.06 17.14
C ASN A 43 5.10 -3.79 17.66
N LYS A 44 5.88 -3.02 16.89
CA LYS A 44 7.20 -2.54 17.25
C LYS A 44 7.30 -1.04 17.08
N PRO A 45 6.85 -0.26 18.06
CA PRO A 45 6.96 1.19 18.00
C PRO A 45 8.42 1.65 17.90
N ILE A 46 8.62 2.69 17.12
CA ILE A 46 9.93 3.35 16.96
C ILE A 46 10.34 3.98 18.28
N LEU A 47 11.54 3.65 18.75
CA LEU A 47 12.09 4.24 19.98
C LEU A 47 12.56 5.66 19.70
N ILE A 48 11.78 6.66 20.13
CA ILE A 48 11.95 8.06 19.76
C ILE A 48 13.30 8.64 20.13
N ASN A 49 13.94 8.14 21.22
CA ASN A 49 15.22 8.66 21.72
C ASN A 49 16.44 8.14 20.94
N ILE A 50 16.30 7.06 20.20
CA ILE A 50 17.41 6.43 19.47
C ILE A 50 17.16 6.28 17.97
N CYS A 51 15.95 6.59 17.50
CA CYS A 51 15.61 6.45 16.10
C CYS A 51 16.43 7.39 15.20
N SER A 52 16.68 6.93 14.01
CA SER A 52 17.27 7.71 12.92
C SER A 52 16.17 8.50 12.16
N LYS A 53 16.61 9.40 11.29
CA LYS A 53 15.70 10.09 10.35
C LYS A 53 14.95 9.08 9.48
N GLU A 54 15.66 8.08 9.00
CA GLU A 54 15.14 7.03 8.14
C GLU A 54 14.05 6.18 8.81
N ASP A 55 14.17 5.91 10.13
CA ASP A 55 13.13 5.19 10.87
C ASP A 55 11.83 6.03 10.96
N LEU A 56 11.94 7.34 11.14
CA LEU A 56 10.79 8.24 11.18
C LEU A 56 10.16 8.47 9.78
N GLU A 57 10.95 8.43 8.72
CA GLU A 57 10.47 8.50 7.34
C GLU A 57 9.64 7.26 6.93
N GLU A 58 9.69 6.17 7.67
CA GLU A 58 8.78 5.03 7.50
C GLU A 58 7.33 5.38 7.87
N LEU A 59 7.12 6.44 8.68
CA LEU A 59 5.78 6.89 9.07
C LEU A 59 5.18 7.81 8.01
N PRO A 60 4.10 7.41 7.33
CA PRO A 60 3.50 8.19 6.25
C PRO A 60 2.75 9.44 6.73
N PHE A 61 2.69 9.66 8.03
CA PHE A 61 1.97 10.76 8.68
C PHE A 61 2.86 11.96 8.97
N LEU A 62 4.19 11.77 8.93
CA LEU A 62 5.16 12.83 9.21
C LEU A 62 5.69 13.45 7.92
N SER A 63 5.72 14.76 7.88
CA SER A 63 6.45 15.52 6.87
C SER A 63 7.95 15.56 7.20
N SER A 64 8.80 15.80 6.20
CA SER A 64 10.25 15.93 6.41
C SER A 64 10.60 17.03 7.41
N ARG A 65 9.83 18.12 7.45
CA ARG A 65 10.03 19.21 8.40
C ARG A 65 9.68 18.77 9.83
N GLN A 66 8.57 18.08 10.03
CA GLN A 66 8.22 17.55 11.34
C GLN A 66 9.28 16.57 11.85
N ILE A 67 9.80 15.70 10.98
CA ILE A 67 10.90 14.80 11.33
C ILE A 67 12.16 15.59 11.76
N GLU A 68 12.52 16.62 11.01
CA GLU A 68 13.67 17.46 11.35
C GLU A 68 13.47 18.23 12.64
N ASN A 69 12.28 18.81 12.85
CA ASN A 69 11.94 19.50 14.09
C ASN A 69 12.00 18.56 15.31
N LEU A 70 11.55 17.31 15.14
CA LEU A 70 11.65 16.30 16.18
C LEU A 70 13.12 15.93 16.51
N LEU A 71 13.94 15.75 15.47
CA LEU A 71 15.36 15.48 15.64
C LEU A 71 16.12 16.68 16.22
N TYR A 72 15.75 17.90 15.83
CA TYR A 72 16.27 19.14 16.39
C TYR A 72 15.87 19.32 17.85
N TYR A 73 14.61 19.06 18.20
CA TYR A 73 14.16 19.07 19.59
C TYR A 73 15.02 18.14 20.47
N ARG A 74 15.25 16.89 20.00
CA ARG A 74 16.13 15.95 20.69
C ARG A 74 17.58 16.45 20.82
N TYR A 75 18.08 17.13 19.79
CA TYR A 75 19.44 17.69 19.81
C TYR A 75 19.60 18.80 20.84
N VAL A 76 18.59 19.68 20.95
CA VAL A 76 18.64 20.87 21.85
C VAL A 76 18.26 20.49 23.27
N PHE A 77 17.19 19.76 23.49
CA PHE A 77 16.59 19.49 24.80
C PHE A 77 16.97 18.11 25.38
N GLY A 78 17.63 17.26 24.59
CA GLY A 78 18.03 15.93 24.99
C GLY A 78 16.94 14.86 24.81
N GLU A 79 17.00 13.79 25.62
CA GLU A 79 16.09 12.67 25.53
C GLU A 79 14.69 13.04 26.02
N MET A 80 13.68 12.71 25.21
CA MET A 80 12.27 12.81 25.61
C MET A 80 11.97 11.85 26.76
N LYS A 81 11.23 12.31 27.75
CA LYS A 81 10.78 11.52 28.91
C LYS A 81 9.37 10.97 28.70
N SER A 82 8.57 11.62 27.84
CA SER A 82 7.19 11.27 27.56
C SER A 82 6.81 11.65 26.13
N LEU A 83 5.90 10.90 25.49
CA LEU A 83 5.30 11.29 24.21
C LEU A 83 4.48 12.57 24.28
N HIS A 84 4.09 13.03 25.48
CA HIS A 84 3.42 14.32 25.64
C HIS A 84 4.31 15.51 25.24
N GLU A 85 5.63 15.35 25.25
CA GLU A 85 6.58 16.38 24.81
C GLU A 85 6.53 16.63 23.30
N LEU A 86 5.90 15.75 22.51
CA LEU A 86 5.63 16.00 21.09
C LEU A 86 4.82 17.30 20.87
N ARG A 87 4.05 17.75 21.87
CA ARG A 87 3.33 19.03 21.82
C ARG A 87 4.25 20.25 21.83
N LEU A 88 5.50 20.08 22.25
CA LEU A 88 6.53 21.13 22.29
C LEU A 88 7.37 21.16 21.02
N VAL A 89 7.24 20.14 20.17
CA VAL A 89 7.95 20.08 18.90
C VAL A 89 7.22 20.95 17.87
N GLU A 90 7.94 21.84 17.23
CA GLU A 90 7.39 22.73 16.20
C GLU A 90 6.71 21.91 15.08
N ASP A 91 5.57 22.37 14.59
CA ASP A 91 4.72 21.76 13.56
C ASP A 91 4.02 20.43 13.95
N PHE A 92 4.09 20.02 15.23
CA PHE A 92 3.31 18.89 15.72
C PHE A 92 1.97 19.37 16.27
N ASP A 93 0.92 19.24 15.48
CA ASP A 93 -0.45 19.44 15.93
C ASP A 93 -1.04 18.19 16.60
N ILE A 94 -2.20 18.33 17.21
CA ILE A 94 -2.89 17.25 17.96
C ILE A 94 -3.21 16.07 17.03
N GLU A 95 -3.59 16.34 15.78
CA GLU A 95 -3.90 15.31 14.78
C GLU A 95 -2.66 14.48 14.45
N THR A 96 -1.56 15.15 14.10
CA THR A 96 -0.27 14.48 13.84
C THR A 96 0.19 13.65 15.04
N ILE A 97 0.15 14.22 16.25
CA ILE A 97 0.55 13.51 17.49
C ILE A 97 -0.29 12.25 17.66
N ARG A 98 -1.59 12.34 17.45
CA ARG A 98 -2.53 11.22 17.60
C ARG A 98 -2.25 10.11 16.58
N LEU A 99 -2.02 10.48 15.33
CA LEU A 99 -1.70 9.54 14.26
C LEU A 99 -0.36 8.82 14.46
N VAL A 100 0.65 9.50 15.00
CA VAL A 100 1.99 8.90 15.16
C VAL A 100 2.20 8.20 16.50
N THR A 101 1.44 8.55 17.54
CA THR A 101 1.55 7.97 18.89
C THR A 101 1.55 6.44 18.92
N PRO A 102 0.69 5.72 18.16
CA PRO A 102 0.72 4.25 18.14
C PRO A 102 2.04 3.66 17.65
N PHE A 103 2.82 4.41 16.89
CA PHE A 103 4.07 3.98 16.24
C PHE A 103 5.32 4.42 17.00
N LEU A 104 5.16 5.20 18.06
CA LEU A 104 6.26 5.77 18.83
C LEU A 104 6.27 5.25 20.26
N ARG A 105 7.46 5.11 20.83
CA ARG A 105 7.67 4.74 22.22
C ARG A 105 8.83 5.51 22.83
N VAL A 106 8.68 5.95 24.06
CA VAL A 106 9.76 6.52 24.87
C VAL A 106 10.31 5.42 25.76
N GLU A 107 11.57 5.05 25.56
CA GLU A 107 12.35 4.23 26.48
C GLU A 107 13.65 4.97 26.79
N PRO A 108 14.16 4.92 28.04
CA PRO A 108 15.45 5.47 28.38
C PRO A 108 16.54 4.74 27.58
N ARG A 109 17.54 5.48 27.17
CA ARG A 109 18.70 4.93 26.46
C ARG A 109 19.46 4.01 27.40
N LEU A 110 19.25 2.72 27.31
CA LEU A 110 20.10 1.76 27.99
C LEU A 110 21.50 1.93 27.41
N ARG A 111 22.47 2.24 28.26
CA ARG A 111 23.90 2.27 27.87
C ARG A 111 24.22 0.96 27.15
N GLU A 112 24.78 1.07 25.96
CA GLU A 112 25.26 -0.11 25.22
C GLU A 112 26.35 -0.77 26.03
N GLU A 113 26.02 -1.79 26.80
CA GLU A 113 27.02 -2.72 27.32
C GLU A 113 27.59 -3.48 26.13
N LYS A 114 28.85 -3.25 25.85
CA LYS A 114 29.65 -4.04 24.92
C LYS A 114 29.67 -5.48 25.44
N GLY A 115 28.86 -6.37 24.90
CA GLY A 115 28.78 -7.76 25.35
C GLY A 115 27.96 -8.67 24.46
N ALA A 116 28.65 -9.66 23.98
CA ALA A 116 28.31 -11.01 23.53
C ALA A 116 26.93 -11.30 22.89
N VAL A 117 26.97 -12.10 21.85
CA VAL A 117 25.84 -12.74 21.11
C VAL A 117 24.86 -13.42 22.10
N ASP A 118 25.32 -13.96 23.22
CA ASP A 118 24.48 -14.61 24.24
C ASP A 118 23.43 -13.69 24.90
N LYS A 119 23.70 -12.38 25.01
CA LYS A 119 22.72 -11.41 25.51
C LYS A 119 21.67 -11.02 24.48
N LEU A 120 21.92 -11.27 23.20
CA LEU A 120 20.96 -11.02 22.12
C LEU A 120 19.73 -11.94 22.27
N PHE A 121 19.95 -13.18 22.66
CA PHE A 121 18.89 -14.19 22.77
C PHE A 121 18.11 -14.14 24.10
N LYS A 122 18.58 -13.41 25.09
CA LYS A 122 17.88 -13.26 26.39
C LYS A 122 16.62 -12.37 26.35
N SER A 123 16.39 -11.62 25.26
CA SER A 123 15.21 -10.75 25.10
C SER A 123 14.56 -10.95 23.73
N VAL A 124 14.42 -12.20 23.32
CA VAL A 124 13.71 -12.56 22.09
C VAL A 124 12.22 -12.42 22.32
N ARG A 125 11.54 -11.80 21.37
CA ARG A 125 10.08 -11.74 21.29
C ARG A 125 9.63 -12.55 20.09
N ASN A 126 8.70 -13.44 20.30
CA ASN A 126 8.11 -14.25 19.26
C ASN A 126 6.64 -13.88 19.09
N GLU A 127 6.18 -13.93 17.86
CA GLU A 127 4.78 -13.70 17.50
C GLU A 127 4.37 -14.74 16.46
N VAL A 128 3.25 -15.38 16.67
CA VAL A 128 2.57 -16.23 15.68
C VAL A 128 1.19 -15.66 15.42
N VAL A 129 0.82 -15.53 14.15
CA VAL A 129 -0.52 -15.13 13.73
C VAL A 129 -1.05 -16.18 12.78
N ILE A 130 -2.22 -16.74 13.11
CA ILE A 130 -2.94 -17.70 12.29
C ILE A 130 -4.24 -17.05 11.85
N ARG A 131 -4.53 -17.09 10.56
CA ARG A 131 -5.74 -16.53 9.97
C ARG A 131 -6.43 -17.58 9.12
N CYS A 132 -7.77 -17.65 9.20
CA CYS A 132 -8.64 -18.47 8.38
C CYS A 132 -9.84 -17.64 7.94
N ASP A 133 -10.12 -17.62 6.63
CA ASP A 133 -11.27 -16.93 6.04
C ASP A 133 -12.09 -17.91 5.22
N ILE A 134 -13.41 -17.82 5.29
CA ILE A 134 -14.32 -18.68 4.53
C ILE A 134 -15.59 -17.92 4.14
N GLY A 135 -16.02 -18.14 2.89
CA GLY A 135 -17.36 -17.73 2.43
C GLY A 135 -18.35 -18.87 2.63
N PHE A 136 -19.50 -18.57 3.27
CA PHE A 136 -20.54 -19.58 3.51
C PHE A 136 -21.37 -19.91 2.28
N ASN A 137 -21.46 -18.98 1.33
CA ASN A 137 -22.21 -19.18 0.11
C ASN A 137 -21.36 -19.95 -0.92
N LYS A 138 -21.84 -21.08 -1.40
CA LYS A 138 -21.13 -21.91 -2.37
C LYS A 138 -21.06 -21.20 -3.71
N LYS A 139 -19.83 -20.92 -4.18
CA LYS A 139 -19.58 -20.36 -5.52
C LYS A 139 -19.66 -21.45 -6.57
N GLU A 140 -19.99 -21.09 -7.81
CA GLU A 140 -20.15 -22.03 -8.93
C GLU A 140 -18.87 -22.88 -9.16
N GLY A 141 -17.68 -22.31 -8.93
CA GLY A 141 -16.40 -23.01 -9.04
C GLY A 141 -16.17 -24.14 -8.01
N TYR A 142 -16.97 -24.21 -6.94
CA TYR A 142 -16.93 -25.31 -5.95
C TYR A 142 -18.10 -26.27 -6.11
N VAL A 143 -18.99 -26.08 -7.07
CA VAL A 143 -20.07 -27.01 -7.36
C VAL A 143 -19.50 -28.20 -8.10
N ASP A 144 -19.82 -29.41 -7.61
CA ASP A 144 -19.37 -30.63 -8.23
C ASP A 144 -19.83 -30.70 -9.67
N LYS A 145 -18.93 -31.05 -10.56
CA LYS A 145 -19.17 -31.22 -12.00
C LYS A 145 -18.99 -32.64 -12.39
N SER A 146 -19.68 -33.11 -13.45
CA SER A 146 -19.47 -34.45 -13.97
C SER A 146 -18.06 -34.61 -14.51
N ASP A 147 -17.51 -35.84 -14.36
CA ASP A 147 -16.16 -36.14 -14.84
C ASP A 147 -16.01 -35.93 -16.35
N SER A 148 -17.07 -36.19 -17.11
CA SER A 148 -17.10 -35.92 -18.55
C SER A 148 -16.95 -34.43 -18.89
N LEU A 149 -17.53 -33.53 -18.10
CA LEU A 149 -17.40 -32.10 -18.28
C LEU A 149 -16.03 -31.61 -17.88
N LEU A 150 -15.46 -32.17 -16.80
CA LEU A 150 -14.10 -31.82 -16.33
C LEU A 150 -13.02 -32.35 -17.28
N ALA A 151 -13.25 -33.51 -17.91
CA ALA A 151 -12.36 -34.02 -18.95
C ALA A 151 -12.26 -33.09 -20.17
N VAL A 152 -13.37 -32.46 -20.55
CA VAL A 152 -13.40 -31.47 -21.66
C VAL A 152 -12.87 -30.10 -21.24
N ASN A 153 -13.20 -29.66 -20.04
CA ASN A 153 -12.75 -28.35 -19.54
C ASN A 153 -12.45 -28.40 -18.04
N PRO A 154 -11.22 -28.75 -17.67
CA PRO A 154 -10.80 -28.88 -16.26
C PRO A 154 -10.82 -27.55 -15.49
N ASN A 155 -10.82 -26.41 -16.20
CA ASN A 155 -10.85 -25.08 -15.60
C ASN A 155 -12.25 -24.58 -15.21
N LYS A 156 -13.28 -25.48 -15.22
CA LYS A 156 -14.62 -25.16 -14.71
C LYS A 156 -14.83 -25.50 -13.22
N HIS A 157 -13.79 -25.92 -12.53
CA HIS A 157 -13.82 -26.24 -11.11
C HIS A 157 -12.51 -25.78 -10.44
N TYR A 158 -12.58 -25.31 -9.19
CA TYR A 158 -11.39 -24.98 -8.41
C TYR A 158 -10.67 -26.24 -7.94
N LEU A 159 -9.34 -26.15 -7.85
CA LEU A 159 -8.49 -27.30 -7.50
C LEU A 159 -8.60 -27.72 -6.02
N GLY A 160 -8.95 -26.81 -5.14
CA GLY A 160 -8.98 -27.03 -3.70
C GLY A 160 -10.16 -26.42 -2.97
N SER A 161 -10.08 -26.39 -1.65
CA SER A 161 -11.16 -25.95 -0.76
C SER A 161 -11.36 -24.43 -0.77
N PRO A 162 -12.57 -23.93 -0.41
CA PRO A 162 -12.85 -22.50 -0.33
C PRO A 162 -12.19 -21.79 0.87
N LEU A 163 -11.45 -22.52 1.70
CA LEU A 163 -10.78 -21.97 2.86
C LEU A 163 -9.50 -21.24 2.46
N TYR A 164 -9.40 -19.96 2.78
CA TYR A 164 -8.15 -19.22 2.86
C TYR A 164 -7.47 -19.50 4.19
N SER A 165 -6.17 -19.69 4.21
CA SER A 165 -5.40 -19.83 5.46
C SER A 165 -4.02 -19.22 5.35
N ALA A 166 -3.58 -18.53 6.41
CA ALA A 166 -2.25 -17.97 6.49
C ALA A 166 -1.66 -18.13 7.89
N VAL A 167 -0.36 -18.44 7.95
CA VAL A 167 0.41 -18.49 9.19
C VAL A 167 1.59 -17.55 9.05
N ARG A 168 1.74 -16.63 10.01
CA ARG A 168 2.87 -15.70 10.06
C ARG A 168 3.63 -15.92 11.36
N TYR A 169 4.91 -16.13 11.27
CA TYR A 169 5.82 -16.18 12.40
C TYR A 169 6.82 -15.04 12.34
N ARG A 170 7.10 -14.43 13.49
CA ARG A 170 8.11 -13.39 13.66
C ARG A 170 8.93 -13.64 14.90
N LEU A 171 10.22 -13.39 14.75
CA LEU A 171 11.21 -13.36 15.81
C LEU A 171 11.91 -12.01 15.79
N GLU A 172 12.04 -11.40 16.95
CA GLU A 172 12.78 -10.16 17.13
C GLU A 172 13.69 -10.23 18.35
N ALA A 173 14.94 -9.84 18.18
CA ALA A 173 15.94 -9.77 19.24
C ALA A 173 16.61 -8.38 19.26
N LYS A 174 16.34 -7.58 20.31
CA LYS A 174 16.97 -6.28 20.63
C LYS A 174 17.22 -5.37 19.42
N ASP A 175 16.26 -5.07 18.60
CA ASP A 175 16.39 -4.14 17.45
C ASP A 175 17.54 -4.43 16.47
N LYS A 176 18.30 -5.51 16.70
CA LYS A 176 19.48 -5.88 15.91
C LYS A 176 19.23 -7.06 14.98
N LEU A 177 18.39 -8.02 15.40
CA LEU A 177 18.05 -9.20 14.62
C LEU A 177 16.53 -9.33 14.48
N ARG A 178 16.07 -9.56 13.27
CA ARG A 178 14.69 -9.89 12.94
C ARG A 178 14.66 -11.10 12.01
N ALA A 179 13.70 -11.99 12.21
CA ALA A 179 13.40 -13.05 11.27
C ALA A 179 11.89 -13.19 11.10
N GLY A 180 11.45 -13.64 9.95
CA GLY A 180 10.05 -13.84 9.67
C GLY A 180 9.83 -14.97 8.69
N LEU A 181 8.67 -15.64 8.83
CA LEU A 181 8.20 -16.68 7.94
C LEU A 181 6.70 -16.46 7.71
N ILE A 182 6.26 -16.59 6.47
CA ILE A 182 4.87 -16.56 6.07
C ILE A 182 4.58 -17.81 5.26
N LEU A 183 3.47 -18.47 5.57
CA LEU A 183 2.89 -19.58 4.83
C LEU A 183 1.46 -19.17 4.46
N GLU A 184 1.05 -19.38 3.22
CA GLU A 184 -0.27 -19.00 2.74
C GLU A 184 -0.86 -20.05 1.82
N LYS A 185 -2.17 -20.14 1.84
CA LYS A 185 -3.00 -20.91 0.92
C LYS A 185 -4.21 -20.06 0.54
N ASP A 186 -4.35 -19.74 -0.72
CA ASP A 186 -5.53 -19.04 -1.22
C ASP A 186 -6.75 -19.95 -1.36
N ALA A 187 -7.94 -19.31 -1.37
CA ALA A 187 -9.18 -20.05 -1.57
C ALA A 187 -9.22 -20.68 -2.97
N GLY A 188 -9.49 -21.99 -3.03
CA GLY A 188 -9.52 -22.75 -4.27
C GLY A 188 -8.22 -23.46 -4.63
N GLU A 189 -7.15 -23.30 -3.88
CA GLU A 189 -5.87 -23.97 -4.08
C GLU A 189 -5.78 -25.31 -3.34
N LYS A 190 -4.94 -26.24 -3.86
CA LYS A 190 -4.82 -27.60 -3.30
C LYS A 190 -4.16 -27.64 -1.92
N GLY A 191 -3.22 -26.72 -1.64
CA GLY A 191 -2.43 -26.74 -0.42
C GLY A 191 -1.73 -25.41 -0.17
N LEU A 192 -0.75 -25.41 0.74
CA LEU A 192 0.14 -24.27 0.94
C LEU A 192 1.01 -24.10 -0.30
N ASP A 193 0.77 -23.08 -1.08
CA ASP A 193 1.49 -22.83 -2.32
C ASP A 193 2.47 -21.68 -2.25
N TYR A 194 2.25 -20.75 -1.31
CA TYR A 194 3.16 -19.64 -1.06
C TYR A 194 3.87 -19.76 0.28
N TRP A 195 5.17 -19.49 0.26
CA TRP A 195 5.97 -19.30 1.45
C TRP A 195 7.01 -18.19 1.23
N ASN A 196 7.29 -17.48 2.29
CA ASN A 196 8.23 -16.38 2.29
C ASN A 196 8.95 -16.29 3.62
N GLY A 197 10.28 -16.08 3.59
CA GLY A 197 11.08 -15.98 4.80
C GLY A 197 12.26 -15.03 4.64
N PHE A 198 12.67 -14.42 5.76
CA PHE A 198 13.82 -13.52 5.82
C PHE A 198 14.52 -13.55 7.17
N VAL A 199 15.79 -13.17 7.14
CA VAL A 199 16.59 -12.80 8.32
C VAL A 199 17.20 -11.43 8.07
N GLN A 200 17.07 -10.51 9.02
CA GLN A 200 17.58 -9.15 8.95
C GLN A 200 18.51 -8.85 10.13
N LEU A 201 19.67 -8.28 9.87
CA LEU A 201 20.59 -7.70 10.85
C LEU A 201 20.66 -6.19 10.65
N LYS A 202 20.54 -5.41 11.74
CA LYS A 202 20.61 -3.95 11.71
C LYS A 202 21.71 -3.41 12.64
N ASN A 203 22.28 -2.27 12.28
CA ASN A 203 23.12 -1.41 13.12
C ASN A 203 24.32 -2.15 13.78
N ARG A 204 25.16 -2.79 12.95
CA ARG A 204 26.40 -3.42 13.39
C ARG A 204 27.63 -2.70 12.82
N GLY A 205 28.17 -1.72 13.55
CA GLY A 205 29.29 -0.91 13.09
C GLY A 205 28.97 -0.16 11.81
N VAL A 206 29.75 -0.39 10.74
CA VAL A 206 29.52 0.20 9.42
C VAL A 206 28.33 -0.43 8.66
N LEU A 207 27.96 -1.66 9.04
CA LEU A 207 26.81 -2.36 8.45
C LEU A 207 25.53 -1.79 9.05
N LYS A 208 24.80 -1.00 8.25
CA LYS A 208 23.53 -0.40 8.65
C LYS A 208 22.40 -1.41 8.56
N ASN A 209 22.36 -2.20 7.50
CA ASN A 209 21.29 -3.16 7.23
C ASN A 209 21.80 -4.32 6.37
N LEU A 210 21.42 -5.54 6.73
CA LEU A 210 21.65 -6.75 5.94
C LEU A 210 20.40 -7.58 6.00
N VAL A 211 19.89 -7.98 4.84
CA VAL A 211 18.75 -8.88 4.71
C VAL A 211 19.14 -10.07 3.86
N ALA A 212 18.90 -11.27 4.36
CA ALA A 212 18.97 -12.52 3.62
C ALA A 212 17.59 -13.16 3.54
N GLY A 213 17.23 -13.75 2.41
CA GLY A 213 15.90 -14.26 2.11
C GLY A 213 15.11 -13.29 1.26
N SER A 214 13.84 -13.06 1.57
CA SER A 214 12.98 -12.19 0.78
C SER A 214 12.99 -10.75 1.30
N TYR A 215 13.12 -9.81 0.38
CA TYR A 215 13.21 -8.38 0.71
C TYR A 215 12.58 -7.50 -0.38
N LYS A 216 12.27 -6.28 0.01
CA LYS A 216 11.87 -5.17 -0.85
C LYS A 216 12.90 -4.06 -0.75
N MET A 217 12.98 -3.23 -1.78
CA MET A 217 13.89 -2.09 -1.77
C MET A 217 13.37 -0.93 -2.59
N ARG A 218 13.89 0.25 -2.27
CA ARG A 218 13.68 1.47 -3.02
C ARG A 218 14.99 2.21 -3.19
N LEU A 219 15.31 2.59 -4.43
CA LEU A 219 16.44 3.46 -4.77
C LEU A 219 15.92 4.73 -5.44
N GLY A 220 16.52 5.86 -5.13
CA GLY A 220 16.10 7.17 -5.65
C GLY A 220 14.64 7.52 -5.35
N THR A 221 13.93 8.04 -6.33
CA THR A 221 12.48 8.28 -6.29
C THR A 221 11.67 7.06 -6.71
N GLY A 222 12.36 6.00 -7.15
CA GLY A 222 11.77 4.73 -7.56
C GLY A 222 11.67 4.51 -9.06
N LEU A 223 12.32 5.31 -9.89
CA LEU A 223 12.28 5.12 -11.33
C LEU A 223 13.02 3.85 -11.76
N VAL A 224 14.10 3.48 -11.08
CA VAL A 224 14.90 2.29 -11.39
C VAL A 224 14.36 1.06 -10.66
N ILE A 225 14.13 1.15 -9.36
CA ILE A 225 13.55 0.10 -8.54
C ILE A 225 12.79 0.67 -7.35
N ASN A 226 11.55 0.23 -7.21
CA ASN A 226 10.71 0.50 -6.05
C ASN A 226 9.64 -0.58 -5.95
N ASN A 227 9.99 -1.73 -5.42
CA ASN A 227 9.04 -2.77 -5.03
C ASN A 227 8.66 -2.67 -3.55
N ALA A 228 9.17 -1.64 -2.87
CA ALA A 228 8.74 -1.28 -1.55
C ALA A 228 7.33 -0.67 -1.58
N PHE A 229 6.81 -0.48 -0.38
CA PHE A 229 5.53 0.13 -0.17
C PHE A 229 5.36 1.52 -0.83
N SER A 230 4.25 1.72 -1.53
CA SER A 230 3.83 3.01 -2.09
C SER A 230 2.36 3.29 -1.78
N LEU A 231 2.05 4.47 -1.26
CA LEU A 231 0.66 4.93 -1.03
C LEU A 231 -0.06 5.36 -2.32
N GLY A 232 0.55 5.11 -3.48
CA GLY A 232 0.00 5.55 -4.75
C GLY A 232 0.01 7.08 -4.91
N LYS A 233 -0.72 7.55 -5.91
CA LYS A 233 -0.82 8.96 -6.31
C LYS A 233 -1.47 9.86 -5.23
N ASN A 234 -2.27 9.27 -4.35
CA ASN A 234 -2.99 9.99 -3.29
C ASN A 234 -2.10 10.54 -2.18
N GLN A 235 -0.90 10.01 -2.05
CA GLN A 235 0.03 10.59 -1.10
C GLN A 235 0.68 11.81 -1.73
N MET A 236 0.46 12.95 -1.13
CA MET A 236 1.00 14.24 -1.53
C MET A 236 2.42 14.10 -2.07
N GLY A 237 2.65 14.60 -3.29
CA GLY A 237 3.86 14.37 -4.08
C GLY A 237 5.19 14.47 -3.34
N VAL A 238 5.27 15.32 -2.31
CA VAL A 238 6.49 15.50 -1.52
C VAL A 238 6.79 14.32 -0.62
N SER A 239 5.80 13.76 0.06
CA SER A 239 6.04 12.65 0.99
C SER A 239 6.46 11.36 0.28
N MET A 240 6.09 11.20 -0.98
CA MET A 240 6.59 10.09 -1.80
C MET A 240 8.07 10.23 -2.16
N MET A 241 8.51 11.47 -2.39
CA MET A 241 9.86 11.77 -2.90
C MET A 241 10.87 11.94 -1.78
N THR A 242 10.42 12.27 -0.57
CA THR A 242 11.29 12.48 0.59
C THR A 242 11.58 11.20 1.38
N ARG A 243 10.90 10.10 1.09
CA ARG A 243 11.15 8.82 1.75
C ARG A 243 12.55 8.31 1.49
N SER A 244 13.17 7.76 2.51
CA SER A 244 14.52 7.21 2.41
C SER A 244 14.57 6.03 1.44
N ASN A 245 15.68 5.95 0.76
CA ASN A 245 16.11 4.74 0.08
C ASN A 245 16.41 3.69 1.16
N GLY A 246 16.15 2.44 0.88
CA GLY A 246 16.50 1.41 1.84
C GLY A 246 16.03 0.02 1.44
N ILE A 247 16.57 -0.94 2.19
CA ILE A 247 16.24 -2.35 2.09
C ILE A 247 15.28 -2.67 3.24
N MET A 248 14.16 -3.31 2.93
CA MET A 248 13.16 -3.76 3.89
C MET A 248 12.94 -5.26 3.75
N PRO A 249 12.79 -6.02 4.84
CA PRO A 249 12.40 -7.42 4.76
C PRO A 249 10.99 -7.52 4.15
N HIS A 250 10.74 -8.55 3.38
CA HIS A 250 9.43 -8.85 2.85
C HIS A 250 8.69 -9.79 3.82
N ALA A 251 7.64 -9.28 4.44
CA ALA A 251 6.85 -9.96 5.45
C ALA A 251 5.35 -10.00 5.11
N SER A 252 5.00 -9.97 3.83
CA SER A 252 3.61 -9.99 3.36
C SER A 252 3.35 -11.14 2.38
N ALA A 253 2.08 -11.39 2.12
CA ALA A 253 1.56 -12.34 1.17
C ALA A 253 1.59 -11.85 -0.30
N ASP A 254 2.36 -10.81 -0.62
CA ASP A 254 2.53 -10.33 -1.99
C ASP A 254 3.53 -11.23 -2.72
N GLU A 255 3.05 -12.01 -3.65
CA GLU A 255 3.82 -13.03 -4.36
C GLU A 255 4.64 -12.49 -5.53
N TYR A 256 4.44 -11.24 -5.91
CA TYR A 256 5.12 -10.66 -7.07
C TYR A 256 6.14 -9.57 -6.72
N ASN A 257 5.80 -8.59 -5.89
CA ASN A 257 6.62 -7.38 -5.69
C ASN A 257 7.68 -7.56 -4.60
N TYR A 258 8.58 -8.51 -4.75
CA TYR A 258 9.72 -8.71 -3.86
C TYR A 258 10.95 -9.25 -4.60
N LEU A 259 12.08 -9.23 -3.95
CA LEU A 259 13.34 -9.86 -4.36
C LEU A 259 13.68 -10.97 -3.36
N ARG A 260 14.41 -12.00 -3.79
CA ARG A 260 14.84 -13.11 -2.93
C ARG A 260 16.32 -13.38 -3.11
N GLY A 261 17.11 -13.25 -2.05
CA GLY A 261 18.56 -13.40 -2.08
C GLY A 261 19.22 -12.68 -0.92
N ILE A 262 20.14 -11.77 -1.19
CA ILE A 262 20.87 -11.01 -0.19
C ILE A 262 20.94 -9.53 -0.58
N ALA A 263 20.79 -8.65 0.40
CA ALA A 263 20.95 -7.21 0.21
C ALA A 263 21.59 -6.59 1.44
N ALA A 264 22.55 -5.67 1.24
CA ALA A 264 23.29 -5.01 2.29
C ALA A 264 23.36 -3.50 2.06
N GLU A 265 23.35 -2.74 3.17
CA GLU A 265 23.56 -1.31 3.21
C GLU A 265 24.68 -1.00 4.22
N ILE A 266 25.74 -0.34 3.72
CA ILE A 266 26.94 0.02 4.48
C ILE A 266 27.03 1.55 4.55
N LYS A 267 27.22 2.09 5.74
CA LYS A 267 27.39 3.53 5.98
C LYS A 267 28.82 3.82 6.41
N LEU A 268 29.51 4.62 5.59
CA LEU A 268 30.89 5.05 5.82
C LEU A 268 30.91 6.59 5.89
N SER A 269 30.80 7.16 7.09
CA SER A 269 30.70 8.60 7.27
C SER A 269 29.52 9.19 6.46
N ARG A 270 29.82 9.99 5.43
CA ARG A 270 28.83 10.60 4.52
C ARG A 270 28.42 9.70 3.35
N TYR A 271 29.08 8.58 3.13
CA TYR A 271 28.82 7.67 2.03
C TYR A 271 27.90 6.54 2.51
N VAL A 272 26.92 6.21 1.67
CA VAL A 272 26.02 5.06 1.87
C VAL A 272 26.09 4.21 0.61
N LEU A 273 26.59 2.98 0.78
CA LEU A 273 26.67 1.98 -0.28
C LEU A 273 25.58 0.95 -0.05
N THR A 274 24.77 0.69 -1.08
CA THR A 274 23.77 -0.37 -1.11
C THR A 274 24.11 -1.34 -2.21
N ALA A 275 24.07 -2.64 -1.95
CA ALA A 275 24.25 -3.68 -2.94
C ALA A 275 23.25 -4.80 -2.73
N PHE A 276 22.80 -5.43 -3.80
CA PHE A 276 21.88 -6.56 -3.72
C PHE A 276 22.06 -7.55 -4.86
N TRP A 277 21.66 -8.78 -4.56
CA TRP A 277 21.54 -9.87 -5.52
C TRP A 277 20.29 -10.66 -5.22
N SER A 278 19.56 -11.09 -6.26
CA SER A 278 18.31 -11.81 -6.16
C SER A 278 18.18 -12.84 -7.27
N TYR A 279 17.71 -14.02 -6.89
CA TYR A 279 17.25 -15.06 -7.80
C TYR A 279 15.84 -15.50 -7.38
N ARG A 280 14.91 -15.53 -8.33
CA ARG A 280 13.56 -16.04 -8.09
C ARG A 280 12.90 -16.52 -9.36
N SER A 281 12.02 -17.51 -9.19
CA SER A 281 11.12 -17.95 -10.24
C SER A 281 9.86 -17.10 -10.26
N LEU A 282 9.31 -16.88 -11.44
CA LEU A 282 8.10 -16.11 -11.72
C LEU A 282 7.06 -17.02 -12.36
N ASP A 283 5.80 -16.76 -12.08
CA ASP A 283 4.69 -17.39 -12.76
C ASP A 283 4.55 -16.79 -14.15
N ALA A 284 4.62 -17.62 -15.16
CA ALA A 284 4.68 -17.16 -16.53
C ALA A 284 3.99 -18.11 -17.50
N ARG A 285 3.35 -17.52 -18.51
CA ARG A 285 2.94 -18.27 -19.70
C ARG A 285 4.14 -18.35 -20.66
N ILE A 286 4.62 -19.57 -20.88
CA ILE A 286 5.71 -19.85 -21.80
C ILE A 286 5.20 -20.70 -22.96
N GLU A 287 5.50 -20.25 -24.18
CA GLU A 287 5.25 -21.00 -25.41
C GLU A 287 6.52 -20.94 -26.28
N GLN A 288 6.91 -22.06 -26.87
CA GLN A 288 8.10 -22.17 -27.75
C GLN A 288 9.35 -21.49 -27.14
N ASP A 289 9.65 -21.78 -25.87
CA ASP A 289 10.78 -21.20 -25.11
C ASP A 289 10.77 -19.66 -25.02
N THR A 290 9.56 -19.08 -25.03
CA THR A 290 9.34 -17.63 -24.95
C THR A 290 8.32 -17.29 -23.90
N ILE A 291 8.66 -16.33 -23.01
CA ILE A 291 7.74 -15.79 -22.00
C ILE A 291 6.80 -14.80 -22.69
N LEU A 292 5.53 -15.16 -22.83
CA LEU A 292 4.50 -14.29 -23.41
C LEU A 292 3.89 -13.34 -22.40
N SER A 293 3.77 -13.76 -21.14
CA SER A 293 3.26 -12.93 -20.06
C SER A 293 3.72 -13.43 -18.70
N VAL A 294 3.83 -12.51 -17.74
CA VAL A 294 4.12 -12.81 -16.34
C VAL A 294 2.84 -12.56 -15.52
N LYS A 295 2.46 -13.55 -14.72
CA LYS A 295 1.33 -13.47 -13.80
C LYS A 295 1.76 -12.77 -12.51
N LYS A 296 0.94 -11.84 -12.03
CA LYS A 296 1.31 -10.95 -10.89
C LYS A 296 0.40 -11.09 -9.68
N ASP A 297 -0.66 -11.91 -9.76
CA ASP A 297 -1.68 -12.02 -8.71
C ASP A 297 -1.47 -13.17 -7.72
N GLY A 298 -0.57 -14.13 -8.02
CA GLY A 298 -0.24 -15.26 -7.15
C GLY A 298 -1.30 -16.38 -7.06
N LEU A 299 -2.47 -16.26 -7.70
CA LEU A 299 -3.55 -17.25 -7.59
C LEU A 299 -3.30 -18.49 -8.44
N HIS A 300 -3.28 -19.68 -7.82
CA HIS A 300 -3.11 -20.97 -8.49
C HIS A 300 -4.31 -21.91 -8.28
N ASN A 301 -5.51 -21.36 -8.27
CA ASN A 301 -6.75 -22.07 -7.97
C ASN A 301 -7.36 -22.83 -9.17
N LEU A 302 -6.79 -22.73 -10.38
CA LEU A 302 -7.21 -23.45 -11.59
C LEU A 302 -6.01 -24.16 -12.20
N LEU A 303 -6.28 -25.27 -12.93
CA LEU A 303 -5.23 -26.05 -13.58
C LEU A 303 -4.35 -25.18 -14.51
N ARG A 304 -4.97 -24.34 -15.33
CA ARG A 304 -4.25 -23.41 -16.23
C ARG A 304 -3.38 -22.38 -15.48
N GLU A 305 -3.70 -22.08 -14.22
CA GLU A 305 -2.92 -21.16 -13.40
C GLU A 305 -1.76 -21.89 -12.71
N GLU A 306 -2.01 -23.11 -12.23
CA GLU A 306 -0.97 -24.01 -11.69
C GLU A 306 0.11 -24.33 -12.75
N GLU A 307 -0.27 -24.50 -14.03
CA GLU A 307 0.65 -24.71 -15.14
C GLU A 307 1.60 -23.54 -15.40
N LYS A 308 1.28 -22.32 -14.97
CA LYS A 308 2.13 -21.14 -15.10
C LYS A 308 3.12 -20.97 -13.94
N ARG A 309 2.92 -21.72 -12.86
CA ARG A 309 3.66 -21.54 -11.61
C ARG A 309 5.16 -21.80 -11.79
N ASN A 310 5.98 -20.84 -11.33
CA ASN A 310 7.45 -20.93 -11.31
C ASN A 310 8.10 -21.32 -12.67
N ARG A 311 7.55 -20.87 -13.79
CA ARG A 311 8.01 -21.26 -15.12
C ARG A 311 9.17 -20.43 -15.67
N ALA A 312 9.35 -19.21 -15.21
CA ALA A 312 10.40 -18.32 -15.66
C ALA A 312 11.31 -17.91 -14.52
N ASP A 313 12.63 -17.90 -14.74
CA ASP A 313 13.58 -17.44 -13.73
C ASP A 313 14.08 -16.03 -14.04
N LEU A 314 14.22 -15.25 -12.97
CA LEU A 314 14.71 -13.88 -12.99
C LEU A 314 15.87 -13.71 -12.02
N ILE A 315 17.05 -13.37 -12.54
CA ILE A 315 18.17 -12.90 -11.75
C ILE A 315 18.16 -11.37 -11.78
N SER A 316 18.30 -10.75 -10.61
CA SER A 316 18.39 -9.30 -10.48
C SER A 316 19.56 -8.94 -9.60
N ALA A 317 20.39 -8.00 -10.05
CA ALA A 317 21.51 -7.49 -9.27
C ALA A 317 21.65 -5.99 -9.45
N GLY A 318 22.20 -5.32 -8.46
CA GLY A 318 22.40 -3.87 -8.56
C GLY A 318 22.79 -3.24 -7.24
N GLY A 319 22.74 -1.91 -7.22
CA GLY A 319 23.06 -1.16 -6.01
C GLY A 319 22.97 0.34 -6.20
N ALA A 320 23.40 1.04 -5.16
CA ALA A 320 23.44 2.50 -5.12
C ALA A 320 24.64 2.99 -4.32
N LEU A 321 25.19 4.12 -4.75
CA LEU A 321 26.15 4.90 -3.97
C LEU A 321 25.55 6.29 -3.74
N ALA A 322 25.34 6.66 -2.49
CA ALA A 322 24.83 7.96 -2.12
C ALA A 322 25.83 8.73 -1.25
N VAL A 323 25.94 10.03 -1.48
CA VAL A 323 26.69 10.98 -0.68
C VAL A 323 25.73 11.90 0.02
N LYS A 324 25.79 11.96 1.34
CA LYS A 324 24.93 12.78 2.20
C LYS A 324 25.73 13.94 2.81
N GLY A 325 25.32 15.17 2.51
CA GLY A 325 25.80 16.39 3.16
C GLY A 325 24.74 16.96 4.12
N ALA A 326 25.01 18.12 4.69
CA ALA A 326 24.08 18.78 5.61
C ALA A 326 22.80 19.25 4.91
N TRP A 327 22.91 19.79 3.69
CA TRP A 327 21.81 20.36 2.90
C TRP A 327 21.54 19.66 1.58
N TYR A 328 22.33 18.62 1.25
CA TYR A 328 22.17 17.86 0.01
C TYR A 328 22.37 16.35 0.19
N GLN A 329 21.81 15.60 -0.70
CA GLN A 329 22.10 14.19 -0.94
C GLN A 329 22.11 13.97 -2.46
N VAL A 330 23.12 13.27 -2.95
CA VAL A 330 23.20 12.83 -4.36
C VAL A 330 23.49 11.34 -4.37
N GLY A 331 22.78 10.59 -5.21
CA GLY A 331 22.94 9.15 -5.36
C GLY A 331 23.03 8.74 -6.83
N VAL A 332 23.80 7.70 -7.09
CA VAL A 332 23.83 6.99 -8.37
C VAL A 332 23.32 5.58 -8.11
N ASN A 333 22.36 5.14 -8.93
CA ASN A 333 21.69 3.86 -8.78
C ASN A 333 21.82 3.04 -10.06
N GLY A 334 21.92 1.71 -9.93
CA GLY A 334 21.97 0.82 -11.07
C GLY A 334 21.32 -0.53 -10.76
N VAL A 335 20.54 -1.04 -11.71
CA VAL A 335 19.88 -2.36 -11.61
C VAL A 335 19.99 -3.09 -12.94
N TYR A 336 20.25 -4.38 -12.88
CA TYR A 336 20.31 -5.26 -14.03
C TYR A 336 19.49 -6.53 -13.78
N HIS A 337 18.72 -6.93 -14.80
CA HIS A 337 17.82 -8.07 -14.78
C HIS A 337 18.15 -9.03 -15.93
N VAL A 338 18.16 -10.33 -15.62
CA VAL A 338 18.40 -11.40 -16.61
C VAL A 338 17.34 -12.47 -16.46
N PHE A 339 16.62 -12.75 -17.52
CA PHE A 339 15.66 -13.86 -17.62
C PHE A 339 16.36 -15.11 -18.16
N ASN A 340 15.97 -16.28 -17.71
CA ASN A 340 16.44 -17.56 -18.26
C ASN A 340 16.02 -17.71 -19.73
N THR A 341 14.86 -17.19 -20.10
CA THR A 341 14.33 -17.27 -21.45
C THR A 341 13.85 -15.91 -21.97
N CYS A 342 13.58 -15.77 -23.28
CA CYS A 342 13.24 -14.48 -23.88
C CYS A 342 11.85 -14.02 -23.44
N TYR A 343 11.74 -12.83 -22.84
CA TYR A 343 10.47 -12.15 -22.62
C TYR A 343 10.03 -11.47 -23.93
N TYR A 344 8.91 -11.91 -24.49
CA TYR A 344 8.42 -11.40 -25.77
C TYR A 344 6.89 -11.37 -25.75
N PRO A 345 6.27 -10.39 -25.08
CA PRO A 345 4.82 -10.25 -25.05
C PRO A 345 4.26 -10.02 -26.45
N GLU A 346 3.08 -10.56 -26.69
CA GLU A 346 2.34 -10.37 -27.95
C GLU A 346 2.28 -8.87 -28.30
N LYS A 347 2.60 -8.55 -29.56
CA LYS A 347 2.59 -7.16 -30.04
C LYS A 347 1.16 -6.66 -30.18
N LYS A 348 0.83 -5.63 -29.43
CA LYS A 348 -0.41 -4.86 -29.54
C LYS A 348 -0.06 -3.39 -29.64
N LEU A 349 -0.95 -2.56 -30.17
CA LEU A 349 -0.68 -1.14 -30.39
C LEU A 349 -0.18 -0.46 -29.10
N TYR A 350 -0.83 -0.70 -27.98
CA TYR A 350 -0.51 -0.07 -26.70
C TYR A 350 0.83 -0.52 -26.06
N ASN A 351 1.36 -1.70 -26.44
CA ASN A 351 2.59 -2.24 -25.89
C ASN A 351 3.71 -2.36 -26.95
N LEU A 352 3.60 -1.66 -28.07
CA LEU A 352 4.55 -1.74 -29.17
C LEU A 352 5.99 -1.43 -28.69
N HIS A 353 6.14 -0.49 -27.79
CA HIS A 353 7.40 -0.05 -27.21
C HIS A 353 7.82 -0.80 -25.94
N ALA A 354 7.04 -1.80 -25.48
CA ALA A 354 7.38 -2.60 -24.32
C ALA A 354 8.70 -3.35 -24.49
N PHE A 355 9.39 -3.59 -23.39
CA PHE A 355 10.60 -4.39 -23.37
C PHE A 355 10.39 -5.76 -24.00
N ARG A 356 11.36 -6.20 -24.83
CA ARG A 356 11.47 -7.54 -25.39
C ARG A 356 12.93 -7.99 -25.36
N GLY A 357 13.20 -9.17 -24.82
CA GLY A 357 14.55 -9.72 -24.70
C GLY A 357 14.81 -10.49 -23.43
N LYS A 358 16.05 -10.97 -23.26
CA LYS A 358 16.49 -11.71 -22.06
C LYS A 358 17.10 -10.82 -21.00
N ARG A 359 17.54 -9.59 -21.34
CA ARG A 359 18.35 -8.75 -20.44
C ARG A 359 17.88 -7.31 -20.49
N THR A 360 17.61 -6.72 -19.35
CA THR A 360 17.28 -5.30 -19.20
C THR A 360 18.01 -4.70 -18.01
N GLY A 361 18.09 -3.40 -17.96
CA GLY A 361 18.72 -2.68 -16.85
C GLY A 361 18.44 -1.19 -16.91
N ASN A 362 18.66 -0.54 -15.79
CA ASN A 362 18.45 0.90 -15.61
C ASN A 362 19.58 1.48 -14.79
N ILE A 363 19.93 2.71 -15.10
CA ILE A 363 20.81 3.55 -14.30
C ILE A 363 20.10 4.87 -13.99
N SER A 364 20.38 5.47 -12.84
CA SER A 364 19.85 6.80 -12.52
C SER A 364 20.76 7.60 -11.61
N VAL A 365 20.52 8.91 -11.62
CA VAL A 365 21.06 9.86 -10.64
C VAL A 365 19.88 10.45 -9.88
N ASP A 366 19.88 10.34 -8.56
CA ASP A 366 18.92 10.98 -7.68
C ASP A 366 19.59 12.07 -6.84
N TYR A 367 18.82 13.09 -6.53
CA TYR A 367 19.30 14.24 -5.77
C TYR A 367 18.20 14.82 -4.88
N ARG A 368 18.62 15.36 -3.75
CA ARG A 368 17.79 16.08 -2.79
C ARG A 368 18.58 17.26 -2.26
N MET A 369 17.99 18.44 -2.28
CA MET A 369 18.59 19.67 -1.82
C MET A 369 17.58 20.45 -0.97
N LYS A 370 18.08 21.06 0.10
CA LYS A 370 17.27 21.90 0.99
C LYS A 370 17.98 23.22 1.25
N TYR A 371 17.28 24.31 0.99
CA TYR A 371 17.78 25.65 1.24
C TYR A 371 16.64 26.63 1.52
N ALA A 372 16.71 27.38 2.62
CA ALA A 372 15.81 28.51 2.94
C ALA A 372 14.30 28.20 2.72
N GLY A 373 13.80 27.08 3.22
CA GLY A 373 12.39 26.67 3.06
C GLY A 373 12.03 26.08 1.70
N LEU A 374 12.99 26.05 0.75
CA LEU A 374 12.87 25.34 -0.51
C LEU A 374 13.44 23.93 -0.37
N PHE A 375 12.72 22.96 -0.88
CA PHE A 375 13.15 21.59 -0.96
C PHE A 375 13.01 21.10 -2.41
N PHE A 376 14.14 20.76 -3.04
CA PHE A 376 14.18 20.22 -4.39
C PHE A 376 14.65 18.80 -4.37
N CYS A 377 13.91 17.89 -5.02
CA CYS A 377 14.31 16.50 -5.17
C CYS A 377 13.90 15.95 -6.54
N GLY A 378 14.62 14.94 -6.98
CA GLY A 378 14.31 14.29 -8.24
C GLY A 378 15.20 13.11 -8.55
N GLU A 379 14.88 12.48 -9.66
CA GLU A 379 15.62 11.39 -10.25
C GLU A 379 15.57 11.50 -11.78
N THR A 380 16.72 11.30 -12.41
CA THR A 380 16.87 11.15 -13.85
C THR A 380 17.36 9.73 -14.11
N ALA A 381 16.58 8.94 -14.83
CA ALA A 381 16.86 7.54 -15.10
C ALA A 381 16.92 7.26 -16.60
N MET A 382 17.73 6.30 -16.98
CA MET A 382 17.86 5.79 -18.35
C MET A 382 17.76 4.27 -18.33
N SER A 383 16.95 3.71 -19.21
CA SER A 383 16.89 2.27 -19.48
C SER A 383 17.93 1.85 -20.53
N ARG A 384 18.26 0.56 -20.59
CA ARG A 384 19.31 -0.01 -21.46
C ARG A 384 19.19 0.36 -22.95
N ASN A 385 17.98 0.64 -23.41
CA ASN A 385 17.72 1.08 -24.80
C ASN A 385 17.92 2.58 -25.02
N GLY A 386 18.44 3.34 -24.02
CA GLY A 386 18.68 4.77 -24.10
C GLY A 386 17.46 5.65 -23.79
N ALA A 387 16.28 5.07 -23.53
CA ALA A 387 15.11 5.85 -23.20
C ALA A 387 15.20 6.44 -21.78
N ILE A 388 14.66 7.65 -21.58
CA ILE A 388 14.82 8.46 -20.38
C ILE A 388 13.50 8.55 -19.60
N ALA A 389 13.61 8.59 -18.29
CA ALA A 389 12.56 8.94 -17.36
C ALA A 389 13.05 10.02 -16.38
N LEU A 390 12.18 11.00 -16.13
CA LEU A 390 12.44 12.15 -15.26
C LEU A 390 11.32 12.28 -14.24
N LEU A 391 11.67 12.51 -12.99
CA LEU A 391 10.73 12.81 -11.93
C LEU A 391 11.35 13.85 -10.98
N HIS A 392 10.76 15.03 -10.90
CA HIS A 392 11.26 16.17 -10.14
C HIS A 392 10.17 16.77 -9.29
N ALA A 393 10.49 17.23 -8.09
CA ALA A 393 9.58 18.00 -7.26
C ALA A 393 10.31 19.18 -6.60
N LEU A 394 9.63 20.31 -6.60
CA LEU A 394 10.01 21.51 -5.87
C LEU A 394 8.94 21.82 -4.85
N THR A 395 9.32 21.85 -3.59
CA THR A 395 8.44 22.21 -2.47
C THR A 395 8.92 23.52 -1.87
N TYR A 396 7.98 24.41 -1.62
CA TYR A 396 8.20 25.63 -0.88
C TYR A 396 7.31 25.68 0.35
N GLN A 397 7.92 25.92 1.49
CA GLN A 397 7.25 25.99 2.78
C GLN A 397 7.59 27.34 3.45
N PRO A 398 6.84 28.40 3.13
CA PRO A 398 7.11 29.74 3.69
C PRO A 398 6.85 29.81 5.19
N THR A 399 5.84 29.10 5.67
CA THR A 399 5.46 29.01 7.09
C THR A 399 5.13 27.57 7.46
N SER A 400 5.01 27.28 8.75
CA SER A 400 4.59 25.98 9.26
C SER A 400 3.18 25.56 8.78
N GLY A 401 2.31 26.54 8.52
CA GLY A 401 0.92 26.31 8.09
C GLY A 401 0.71 26.18 6.59
N ILE A 402 1.71 26.43 5.73
CA ILE A 402 1.52 26.42 4.27
C ILE A 402 2.65 25.64 3.59
N THR A 403 2.29 24.66 2.79
CA THR A 403 3.22 23.92 1.93
C THR A 403 2.68 23.88 0.51
N VAL A 404 3.49 24.33 -0.45
CA VAL A 404 3.20 24.28 -1.88
C VAL A 404 4.21 23.39 -2.54
N THR A 405 3.76 22.46 -3.40
CA THR A 405 4.64 21.58 -4.15
C THR A 405 4.25 21.59 -5.62
N MET A 406 5.25 21.67 -6.49
CA MET A 406 5.14 21.42 -7.91
C MET A 406 5.93 20.15 -8.23
N LEU A 407 5.32 19.24 -8.98
CA LEU A 407 5.92 17.98 -9.42
C LEU A 407 5.84 17.91 -10.94
N HIS A 408 6.97 17.61 -11.58
CA HIS A 408 7.08 17.36 -13.01
C HIS A 408 7.50 15.91 -13.25
N ARG A 409 6.87 15.24 -14.22
CA ARG A 409 7.25 13.89 -14.66
C ARG A 409 7.26 13.79 -16.18
N TYR A 410 8.23 13.03 -16.67
CA TYR A 410 8.35 12.63 -18.07
C TYR A 410 8.88 11.19 -18.14
N TYR A 411 8.12 10.32 -18.78
CA TYR A 411 8.49 8.93 -19.00
C TYR A 411 8.43 8.65 -20.49
N GLY A 412 9.60 8.44 -21.13
CA GLY A 412 9.68 8.14 -22.56
C GLY A 412 8.86 6.92 -22.94
N GLY A 413 8.32 6.88 -24.16
CA GLY A 413 7.43 5.79 -24.61
C GLY A 413 8.09 4.41 -24.54
N SER A 414 9.39 4.33 -24.80
CA SER A 414 10.20 3.10 -24.72
C SER A 414 11.01 2.94 -23.43
N TYR A 415 10.84 3.82 -22.43
CA TYR A 415 11.41 3.61 -21.12
C TYR A 415 10.77 2.38 -20.46
N HIS A 416 11.57 1.56 -19.82
CA HIS A 416 11.07 0.41 -19.08
C HIS A 416 11.93 0.16 -17.84
N SER A 417 11.28 -0.17 -16.74
CA SER A 417 11.89 -0.61 -15.51
C SER A 417 11.06 -1.75 -14.93
N TRP A 418 11.68 -2.92 -14.69
CA TRP A 418 10.95 -4.12 -14.30
C TRP A 418 10.25 -4.00 -12.93
N PHE A 419 10.91 -3.37 -11.97
CA PHE A 419 10.38 -3.11 -10.64
C PHE A 419 10.33 -1.62 -10.29
N GLY A 420 10.40 -0.74 -11.29
CA GLY A 420 10.25 0.69 -11.08
C GLY A 420 8.82 1.08 -10.75
N ARG A 421 8.65 1.99 -9.80
CA ARG A 421 7.36 2.58 -9.43
C ARG A 421 7.58 4.00 -8.95
N GLY A 422 7.26 4.96 -9.77
CA GLY A 422 7.28 6.40 -9.49
C GLY A 422 5.88 6.99 -9.38
N TYR A 423 5.82 8.31 -9.28
CA TYR A 423 4.55 9.04 -9.35
C TYR A 423 4.05 9.04 -10.80
N SER A 424 3.01 8.28 -11.09
CA SER A 424 2.45 8.12 -12.44
C SER A 424 0.94 8.02 -12.40
N GLU A 425 0.31 8.34 -13.51
CA GLU A 425 -1.10 8.08 -13.78
C GLU A 425 -1.29 6.67 -14.34
N GLY A 426 -0.36 6.20 -15.15
CA GLY A 426 -0.32 4.85 -15.69
C GLY A 426 0.14 3.81 -14.66
N SER A 427 -0.13 2.54 -14.93
CA SER A 427 0.35 1.42 -14.12
C SER A 427 1.85 1.13 -14.32
N GLU A 428 2.43 1.60 -15.42
CA GLU A 428 3.84 1.44 -15.77
C GLU A 428 4.50 2.80 -15.97
N LEU A 429 5.83 2.86 -15.77
CA LEU A 429 6.63 4.09 -15.91
C LEU A 429 7.05 4.31 -17.37
N ASN A 430 6.10 4.44 -18.26
CA ASN A 430 6.37 4.76 -19.65
C ASN A 430 5.26 5.60 -20.26
N ASN A 431 5.55 6.19 -21.43
CA ASN A 431 4.56 6.87 -22.27
C ASN A 431 3.73 7.91 -21.52
N GLU A 432 4.31 8.65 -20.57
CA GLU A 432 3.56 9.62 -19.77
C GLU A 432 4.37 10.90 -19.55
N SER A 433 3.73 12.05 -19.68
CA SER A 433 4.25 13.31 -19.18
C SER A 433 3.17 14.08 -18.42
N GLY A 434 3.57 14.80 -17.37
CA GLY A 434 2.60 15.56 -16.58
C GLY A 434 3.23 16.50 -15.58
N VAL A 435 2.37 17.41 -15.10
CA VAL A 435 2.71 18.37 -14.04
C VAL A 435 1.61 18.31 -12.98
N SER A 436 2.01 18.29 -11.72
CA SER A 436 1.08 18.25 -10.59
C SER A 436 1.40 19.37 -9.62
N PHE A 437 0.37 19.95 -9.05
CA PHE A 437 0.45 20.98 -8.01
C PHE A 437 -0.24 20.49 -6.76
N PHE A 438 0.35 20.75 -5.61
CA PHE A 438 -0.19 20.39 -4.30
C PHE A 438 -0.12 21.58 -3.37
N LEU A 439 -1.18 21.81 -2.62
CA LEU A 439 -1.29 22.79 -1.57
C LEU A 439 -1.76 22.11 -0.29
N VAL A 440 -1.05 22.28 0.78
CA VAL A 440 -1.49 21.91 2.13
C VAL A 440 -1.48 23.17 2.99
N THR A 441 -2.59 23.47 3.64
CA THR A 441 -2.69 24.61 4.54
C THR A 441 -3.43 24.27 5.82
N LYS A 442 -3.00 24.90 6.92
CA LYS A 442 -3.62 24.81 8.25
C LYS A 442 -4.04 26.22 8.69
N PRO A 443 -5.19 26.72 8.18
CA PRO A 443 -5.60 28.11 8.39
C PRO A 443 -5.98 28.41 9.83
N VAL A 444 -6.52 27.44 10.56
CA VAL A 444 -6.85 27.54 11.97
C VAL A 444 -6.54 26.21 12.68
N ALA A 445 -6.41 26.25 13.99
CA ALA A 445 -6.15 25.04 14.78
C ALA A 445 -7.24 23.99 14.56
N GLY A 446 -6.82 22.75 14.29
CA GLY A 446 -7.70 21.62 14.02
C GLY A 446 -8.24 21.54 12.59
N LEU A 447 -8.01 22.52 11.73
CA LEU A 447 -8.43 22.49 10.32
C LEU A 447 -7.22 22.31 9.41
N THR A 448 -7.22 21.22 8.65
CA THR A 448 -6.26 20.99 7.56
C THR A 448 -7.01 20.98 6.24
N VAL A 449 -6.53 21.73 5.27
CA VAL A 449 -7.08 21.79 3.91
C VAL A 449 -5.99 21.40 2.93
N GLU A 450 -6.31 20.45 2.07
CA GLU A 450 -5.42 19.92 1.05
C GLU A 450 -6.06 20.04 -0.34
N GLY A 451 -5.29 20.55 -1.30
CA GLY A 451 -5.70 20.65 -2.70
C GLY A 451 -4.64 20.06 -3.61
N SER A 452 -5.06 19.41 -4.69
CA SER A 452 -4.14 19.02 -5.75
C SER A 452 -4.78 19.10 -7.13
N ALA A 453 -3.95 19.44 -8.12
CA ALA A 453 -4.28 19.42 -9.52
C ALA A 453 -3.19 18.66 -10.26
N ASP A 454 -3.57 17.67 -11.04
CA ASP A 454 -2.66 16.85 -11.83
C ASP A 454 -3.09 16.85 -13.29
N PHE A 455 -2.20 17.30 -14.17
CA PHE A 455 -2.39 17.35 -15.61
C PHE A 455 -1.42 16.35 -16.26
N PHE A 456 -1.93 15.49 -17.13
CA PHE A 456 -1.13 14.46 -17.75
C PHE A 456 -1.55 14.19 -19.20
N ARG A 457 -0.60 13.65 -19.95
CA ARG A 457 -0.81 13.19 -21.32
C ARG A 457 -0.05 11.92 -21.61
N PHE A 458 -0.58 11.12 -22.50
CA PHE A 458 0.01 9.91 -23.06
C PHE A 458 0.25 10.13 -24.57
N PRO A 459 1.48 10.38 -24.99
CA PRO A 459 1.80 10.63 -26.41
C PRO A 459 1.54 9.44 -27.33
N TRP A 460 1.50 8.20 -26.81
CA TRP A 460 1.20 6.96 -27.50
C TRP A 460 -0.05 6.29 -26.91
N PRO A 461 -0.80 5.49 -27.71
CA PRO A 461 -1.89 4.67 -27.21
C PRO A 461 -1.52 3.87 -25.96
N LYS A 462 -2.49 3.63 -25.11
CA LYS A 462 -2.34 2.81 -23.89
C LYS A 462 -3.47 1.79 -23.81
N TYR A 463 -3.35 0.83 -22.90
CA TYR A 463 -4.40 -0.16 -22.69
C TYR A 463 -5.76 0.53 -22.43
N GLY A 464 -6.76 0.21 -23.26
CA GLY A 464 -8.10 0.77 -23.20
C GLY A 464 -8.26 2.18 -23.78
N VAL A 465 -7.22 2.72 -24.47
CA VAL A 465 -7.29 4.01 -25.20
C VAL A 465 -6.40 3.93 -26.44
N ASP A 466 -6.98 3.78 -27.62
CA ASP A 466 -6.29 3.45 -28.87
C ASP A 466 -5.70 4.65 -29.61
N ILE A 467 -5.79 5.84 -29.03
CA ILE A 467 -5.19 7.09 -29.54
C ILE A 467 -4.35 7.77 -28.46
N PRO A 468 -3.43 8.69 -28.82
CA PRO A 468 -2.83 9.61 -27.86
C PRO A 468 -3.90 10.32 -27.05
N SER A 469 -3.69 10.44 -25.74
CA SER A 469 -4.74 10.91 -24.83
C SER A 469 -4.19 11.86 -23.76
N ALA A 470 -5.06 12.65 -23.19
CA ALA A 470 -4.75 13.55 -22.08
C ALA A 470 -5.84 13.49 -21.01
N GLY A 471 -5.55 14.07 -19.86
CA GLY A 471 -6.53 14.17 -18.80
C GLY A 471 -6.03 15.02 -17.65
N TYR A 472 -6.94 15.24 -16.72
CA TYR A 472 -6.60 15.91 -15.47
C TYR A 472 -7.37 15.32 -14.30
N GLU A 473 -6.81 15.52 -13.12
CA GLU A 473 -7.43 15.13 -11.87
C GLU A 473 -7.32 16.26 -10.86
N LEU A 474 -8.46 16.67 -10.31
CA LEU A 474 -8.53 17.66 -9.23
C LEU A 474 -8.98 16.94 -7.96
N ARG A 475 -8.33 17.26 -6.84
CA ARG A 475 -8.71 16.77 -5.52
C ARG A 475 -8.76 17.91 -4.53
N PHE A 476 -9.74 17.82 -3.66
CA PHE A 476 -9.88 18.69 -2.50
C PHE A 476 -10.20 17.82 -1.29
N GLN A 477 -9.48 18.05 -0.20
CA GLN A 477 -9.75 17.42 1.08
C GLN A 477 -9.75 18.46 2.18
N SER A 478 -10.66 18.30 3.13
CA SER A 478 -10.69 19.12 4.33
C SER A 478 -10.92 18.20 5.52
N SER A 479 -10.06 18.28 6.52
CA SER A 479 -10.24 17.60 7.79
C SER A 479 -10.33 18.63 8.90
N TYR A 480 -11.40 18.54 9.69
CA TYR A 480 -11.60 19.36 10.87
C TYR A 480 -11.76 18.48 12.10
N GLN A 481 -10.98 18.80 13.11
CA GLN A 481 -11.00 18.10 14.39
C GLN A 481 -11.24 19.05 15.54
N GLN A 482 -12.27 18.77 16.32
CA GLN A 482 -12.60 19.51 17.53
C GLN A 482 -12.24 18.71 18.78
N GLY A 483 -11.07 18.99 19.34
CA GLY A 483 -10.55 18.25 20.49
C GLY A 483 -10.36 16.76 20.20
N GLU A 484 -10.71 15.91 21.15
CA GLU A 484 -10.64 14.44 21.03
C GLU A 484 -12.00 13.78 20.73
N LYS A 485 -13.07 14.58 20.63
CA LYS A 485 -14.44 14.07 20.62
C LYS A 485 -15.08 14.02 19.25
N TRP A 486 -14.68 14.87 18.33
CA TRP A 486 -15.36 15.01 17.05
C TRP A 486 -14.39 15.31 15.93
N ASN A 487 -14.55 14.59 14.82
CA ASN A 487 -13.83 14.82 13.58
C ASN A 487 -14.77 14.79 12.36
N VAL A 488 -14.43 15.57 11.35
CA VAL A 488 -15.11 15.59 10.05
C VAL A 488 -14.08 15.59 8.94
N HIS A 489 -14.29 14.73 7.96
CA HIS A 489 -13.50 14.68 6.73
C HIS A 489 -14.40 14.85 5.53
N LEU A 490 -14.10 15.83 4.70
CA LEU A 490 -14.73 16.04 3.40
C LEU A 490 -13.70 15.80 2.32
N ARG A 491 -14.04 14.99 1.32
CA ARG A 491 -13.22 14.75 0.14
C ARG A 491 -14.05 14.95 -1.12
N TYR A 492 -13.47 15.66 -2.07
CA TYR A 492 -13.98 15.77 -3.42
C TYR A 492 -12.87 15.41 -4.41
N ARG A 493 -13.22 14.65 -5.46
CA ARG A 493 -12.33 14.25 -6.54
C ARG A 493 -13.04 14.38 -7.87
N LEU A 494 -12.39 15.04 -8.82
CA LEU A 494 -12.82 15.10 -10.20
C LEU A 494 -11.75 14.46 -11.08
N LYS A 495 -12.13 13.46 -11.86
CA LYS A 495 -11.29 12.86 -12.92
C LYS A 495 -11.88 13.18 -14.28
N ASN A 496 -11.02 13.59 -15.21
CA ASN A 496 -11.32 13.73 -16.62
C ASN A 496 -10.31 12.92 -17.41
N ARG A 497 -10.76 11.96 -18.21
CA ARG A 497 -9.91 11.03 -18.96
C ARG A 497 -10.59 10.53 -20.21
N ASP A 498 -9.77 10.09 -21.18
CA ASP A 498 -10.20 9.39 -22.36
C ASP A 498 -10.30 7.88 -22.11
N LYS A 499 -11.26 7.22 -22.77
CA LYS A 499 -11.48 5.78 -22.73
C LYS A 499 -12.08 5.29 -24.05
N ASN A 500 -11.69 4.09 -24.49
CA ASN A 500 -12.37 3.40 -25.56
C ASN A 500 -13.82 3.12 -25.17
N ARG A 501 -14.73 3.47 -26.03
CA ARG A 501 -16.13 3.08 -25.94
C ARG A 501 -16.36 1.89 -26.86
N ALA A 502 -17.03 0.85 -26.38
CA ALA A 502 -17.48 -0.23 -27.22
C ALA A 502 -18.41 0.35 -28.30
N GLY A 503 -17.98 0.24 -29.54
CA GLY A 503 -18.77 0.65 -30.69
C GLY A 503 -19.88 -0.35 -31.02
N VAL A 504 -20.69 -0.04 -32.04
CA VAL A 504 -21.53 -1.00 -32.69
C VAL A 504 -20.66 -2.14 -33.25
N PRO A 505 -21.08 -3.42 -33.20
CA PRO A 505 -20.34 -4.50 -33.83
C PRO A 505 -19.86 -4.08 -35.23
N ASP A 506 -18.61 -4.37 -35.56
CA ASP A 506 -17.92 -4.02 -36.81
C ASP A 506 -17.50 -2.54 -37.01
N SER A 507 -17.63 -1.69 -36.01
CA SER A 507 -17.05 -0.33 -36.03
C SER A 507 -15.75 -0.24 -35.20
N LEU A 508 -14.84 0.65 -35.62
CA LEU A 508 -13.66 0.97 -34.80
C LEU A 508 -14.10 1.60 -33.46
N PRO A 509 -13.50 1.21 -32.33
CA PRO A 509 -13.83 1.81 -31.06
C PRO A 509 -13.64 3.34 -31.11
N SER A 510 -14.64 4.10 -30.73
CA SER A 510 -14.51 5.53 -30.56
C SER A 510 -13.83 5.81 -29.19
N VAL A 511 -12.88 6.74 -29.15
CA VAL A 511 -12.31 7.23 -27.90
C VAL A 511 -13.12 8.45 -27.47
N GLN A 512 -13.67 8.39 -26.26
CA GLN A 512 -14.48 9.46 -25.69
C GLN A 512 -13.96 9.89 -24.33
N CYS A 513 -14.08 11.18 -24.04
CA CYS A 513 -13.77 11.73 -22.73
C CYS A 513 -14.88 11.37 -21.74
N TYR A 514 -14.48 11.00 -20.53
CA TYR A 514 -15.41 10.85 -19.41
C TYR A 514 -15.01 11.73 -18.22
N GLN A 515 -16.01 12.12 -17.47
CA GLN A 515 -15.85 12.81 -16.19
C GLN A 515 -16.42 11.96 -15.07
N GLN A 516 -15.66 11.85 -13.99
CA GLN A 516 -16.07 11.18 -12.77
C GLN A 516 -15.89 12.09 -11.58
N HIS A 517 -16.98 12.38 -10.89
CA HIS A 517 -17.00 13.13 -9.64
C HIS A 517 -17.21 12.16 -8.49
N GLN A 518 -16.41 12.27 -7.46
CA GLN A 518 -16.55 11.51 -6.21
C GLN A 518 -16.55 12.48 -5.05
N ILE A 519 -17.56 12.40 -4.20
CA ILE A 519 -17.66 13.15 -2.96
C ILE A 519 -17.79 12.16 -1.80
N ALA A 520 -17.09 12.41 -0.72
CA ALA A 520 -17.20 11.60 0.50
C ALA A 520 -17.18 12.50 1.73
N LEU A 521 -18.12 12.29 2.61
CA LEU A 521 -18.21 12.93 3.92
C LEU A 521 -18.12 11.85 4.99
N ARG A 522 -17.26 12.05 5.96
CA ARG A 522 -17.13 11.15 7.13
C ARG A 522 -17.10 11.95 8.41
N THR A 523 -17.79 11.43 9.41
CA THR A 523 -17.80 12.01 10.75
C THR A 523 -17.52 10.91 11.76
N GLY A 524 -16.68 11.23 12.74
CA GLY A 524 -16.40 10.38 13.89
C GLY A 524 -16.76 11.12 15.19
N THR A 525 -17.44 10.45 16.11
CA THR A 525 -17.85 11.05 17.37
C THR A 525 -17.61 10.08 18.52
N VAL A 526 -16.83 10.50 19.51
CA VAL A 526 -16.66 9.77 20.78
C VAL A 526 -17.77 10.17 21.72
N ILE A 527 -18.74 9.28 21.92
CA ILE A 527 -19.87 9.52 22.84
C ILE A 527 -19.41 9.34 24.27
N SER A 528 -18.64 8.31 24.55
CA SER A 528 -18.10 8.00 25.86
C SER A 528 -16.80 7.20 25.77
N ALA A 529 -16.16 6.92 26.89
CA ALA A 529 -14.96 6.05 26.93
C ALA A 529 -15.23 4.62 26.42
N SER A 530 -16.47 4.23 26.22
CA SER A 530 -16.88 2.91 25.75
C SER A 530 -17.55 2.91 24.39
N PHE A 531 -18.07 4.04 23.90
CA PHE A 531 -18.87 4.12 22.68
C PHE A 531 -18.33 5.14 21.70
N PHE A 532 -18.22 4.70 20.46
CA PHE A 532 -17.81 5.48 19.32
C PHE A 532 -18.80 5.32 18.17
N LEU A 533 -19.11 6.42 17.50
CA LEU A 533 -19.95 6.44 16.31
C LEU A 533 -19.15 6.96 15.10
N LYS A 534 -19.37 6.34 13.96
CA LYS A 534 -18.83 6.78 12.69
C LYS A 534 -19.89 6.72 11.62
N THR A 535 -20.10 7.85 10.96
CA THR A 535 -21.01 7.95 9.82
C THR A 535 -20.19 8.24 8.55
N SER A 536 -20.51 7.59 7.46
CA SER A 536 -19.86 7.85 6.15
C SER A 536 -20.91 7.91 5.07
N ALA A 537 -20.86 8.95 4.24
CA ALA A 537 -21.66 9.10 3.03
C ALA A 537 -20.71 9.26 1.84
N GLU A 538 -20.96 8.54 0.75
CA GLU A 538 -20.19 8.61 -0.49
C GLU A 538 -21.12 8.72 -1.70
N GLY A 539 -20.81 9.63 -2.63
CA GLY A 539 -21.48 9.79 -3.90
C GLY A 539 -20.50 9.72 -5.06
N THR A 540 -20.84 8.99 -6.10
CA THR A 540 -20.09 8.89 -7.35
C THR A 540 -21.01 9.24 -8.52
N PHE A 541 -20.54 10.14 -9.38
CA PHE A 541 -21.23 10.54 -10.61
C PHE A 541 -20.28 10.29 -11.76
N TYR A 542 -20.73 9.61 -12.80
CA TYR A 542 -19.94 9.26 -13.96
C TYR A 542 -20.69 9.62 -15.23
N ARG A 543 -20.03 10.29 -16.16
CA ARG A 543 -20.62 10.75 -17.41
C ARG A 543 -19.61 10.68 -18.55
N PHE A 544 -19.99 10.07 -19.68
CA PHE A 544 -19.34 10.31 -20.95
C PHE A 544 -19.79 11.66 -21.52
N GLU A 545 -18.92 12.27 -22.32
CA GLU A 545 -19.28 13.50 -23.03
C GLU A 545 -20.51 13.28 -23.91
N GLY A 546 -21.50 14.17 -23.78
CA GLY A 546 -22.77 14.09 -24.49
C GLY A 546 -23.81 13.14 -23.91
N GLU A 547 -23.54 12.45 -22.77
CA GLU A 547 -24.50 11.54 -22.12
C GLU A 547 -25.01 12.06 -20.77
N SER A 548 -26.11 11.47 -20.30
CA SER A 548 -26.60 11.69 -18.94
C SER A 548 -25.66 11.06 -17.92
N ALA A 549 -25.53 11.69 -16.75
CA ALA A 549 -24.68 11.17 -15.66
C ALA A 549 -25.33 9.97 -14.97
N SER A 550 -24.58 8.88 -14.84
CA SER A 550 -24.92 7.78 -13.95
C SER A 550 -24.51 8.11 -12.53
N LYS A 551 -25.24 7.57 -11.52
CA LYS A 551 -25.09 7.89 -10.11
C LYS A 551 -24.82 6.64 -9.28
N GLY A 552 -24.12 6.82 -8.16
CA GLY A 552 -23.95 5.82 -7.14
C GLY A 552 -23.85 6.47 -5.78
N PHE A 553 -24.49 5.89 -4.76
CA PHE A 553 -24.51 6.39 -3.40
C PHE A 553 -24.25 5.28 -2.40
N LEU A 554 -23.61 5.64 -1.29
CA LEU A 554 -23.42 4.79 -0.14
C LEU A 554 -23.60 5.61 1.14
N LEU A 555 -24.34 5.07 2.08
CA LEU A 555 -24.47 5.59 3.44
C LEU A 555 -24.12 4.48 4.42
N SER A 556 -23.20 4.72 5.34
CA SER A 556 -22.84 3.73 6.35
C SER A 556 -22.79 4.33 7.76
N GLN A 557 -23.19 3.51 8.74
CA GLN A 557 -23.12 3.79 10.16
C GLN A 557 -22.36 2.67 10.86
N SER A 558 -21.32 3.02 11.63
CA SER A 558 -20.61 2.08 12.50
C SER A 558 -20.76 2.50 13.96
N VAL A 559 -20.89 1.51 14.82
CA VAL A 559 -20.90 1.67 16.28
C VAL A 559 -19.79 0.81 16.85
N GLY A 560 -18.79 1.44 17.43
CA GLY A 560 -17.72 0.78 18.16
C GLY A 560 -18.05 0.73 19.66
N TYR A 561 -17.84 -0.42 20.27
CA TYR A 561 -18.03 -0.64 21.71
C TYR A 561 -16.79 -1.25 22.36
N LYS A 562 -16.35 -0.68 23.46
CA LYS A 562 -15.27 -1.20 24.31
C LYS A 562 -15.81 -1.47 25.71
N MET A 563 -15.77 -2.71 26.13
CA MET A 563 -16.27 -3.12 27.44
C MET A 563 -15.32 -2.64 28.56
N LYS A 564 -15.86 -1.91 29.55
CA LYS A 564 -15.06 -1.49 30.71
C LYS A 564 -14.72 -2.70 31.58
N GLY A 565 -13.46 -2.80 32.02
CA GLY A 565 -12.99 -3.90 32.87
C GLY A 565 -12.74 -5.24 32.18
N TYR A 566 -13.14 -5.40 30.94
CA TYR A 566 -12.88 -6.60 30.13
C TYR A 566 -12.16 -6.24 28.85
N PRO A 567 -11.24 -7.08 28.37
CA PRO A 567 -10.47 -6.83 27.17
C PRO A 567 -11.25 -7.20 25.89
N LEU A 568 -12.53 -6.82 25.83
CA LEU A 568 -13.45 -7.10 24.72
C LEU A 568 -13.79 -5.80 23.98
N GLN A 569 -13.73 -5.89 22.66
CA GLN A 569 -14.14 -4.84 21.75
C GLN A 569 -15.03 -5.43 20.66
N ALA A 570 -16.07 -4.70 20.31
CA ALA A 570 -16.99 -5.04 19.24
C ALA A 570 -17.20 -3.82 18.34
N ASP A 571 -17.35 -4.05 17.06
CA ASP A 571 -17.68 -3.04 16.08
C ASP A 571 -18.81 -3.59 15.19
N LEU A 572 -19.91 -2.88 15.14
CA LEU A 572 -21.06 -3.20 14.30
C LEU A 572 -21.22 -2.13 13.25
N MET A 573 -21.34 -2.52 11.99
CA MET A 573 -21.53 -1.63 10.86
C MET A 573 -22.71 -2.07 10.00
N VAL A 574 -23.47 -1.07 9.54
CA VAL A 574 -24.52 -1.21 8.53
C VAL A 574 -24.25 -0.18 7.43
N ALA A 575 -24.31 -0.61 6.19
CA ALA A 575 -24.20 0.26 5.02
C ALA A 575 -25.29 -0.05 4.02
N LEU A 576 -25.87 0.99 3.44
CA LEU A 576 -26.81 0.94 2.32
C LEU A 576 -26.12 1.50 1.10
N PHE A 577 -26.30 0.85 -0.03
CA PHE A 577 -25.73 1.31 -1.32
C PHE A 577 -26.76 1.18 -2.44
N ASP A 578 -26.68 2.13 -3.37
CA ASP A 578 -27.49 2.16 -4.58
C ASP A 578 -26.66 2.77 -5.72
N THR A 579 -26.44 2.02 -6.79
CA THR A 579 -25.61 2.45 -7.93
C THR A 579 -26.19 1.95 -9.24
N GLU A 580 -26.24 2.82 -10.23
CA GLU A 580 -26.85 2.52 -11.52
C GLU A 580 -26.02 1.55 -12.39
N ASN A 581 -24.68 1.59 -12.25
CA ASN A 581 -23.79 0.73 -13.04
C ASN A 581 -22.41 0.51 -12.36
N THR A 582 -21.53 -0.26 -13.01
CA THR A 582 -20.20 -0.59 -12.51
C THR A 582 -19.22 0.59 -12.49
N GLN A 583 -19.46 1.66 -13.29
CA GLN A 583 -18.65 2.87 -13.31
C GLN A 583 -18.93 3.75 -12.09
N THR A 584 -20.11 3.65 -11.50
CA THR A 584 -20.52 4.37 -10.31
C THR A 584 -20.43 3.55 -9.02
N LYS A 585 -19.70 2.42 -9.07
CA LYS A 585 -19.42 1.60 -7.86
C LYS A 585 -18.89 2.45 -6.72
N VAL A 586 -19.34 2.14 -5.52
CA VAL A 586 -18.96 2.79 -4.28
C VAL A 586 -18.09 1.89 -3.42
N TYR A 587 -17.28 2.47 -2.55
CA TYR A 587 -16.29 1.76 -1.75
C TYR A 587 -16.53 1.98 -0.27
N LEU A 588 -16.42 0.92 0.52
CA LEU A 588 -16.68 0.95 1.95
C LEU A 588 -15.40 0.66 2.74
N SER A 589 -15.07 1.54 3.67
CA SER A 589 -14.05 1.25 4.69
C SER A 589 -14.70 0.57 5.88
N GLU A 590 -14.37 -0.71 6.11
CA GLU A 590 -14.89 -1.49 7.23
C GLU A 590 -13.77 -2.01 8.13
N LYS A 591 -14.05 -2.17 9.42
CA LYS A 591 -13.11 -2.77 10.37
C LYS A 591 -12.85 -4.22 9.99
N ASN A 592 -11.60 -4.69 10.17
CA ASN A 592 -11.22 -6.04 9.81
C ASN A 592 -10.30 -6.67 10.86
N VAL A 593 -10.05 -7.97 10.75
CA VAL A 593 -9.03 -8.68 11.54
C VAL A 593 -7.63 -8.11 11.25
N LEU A 594 -6.67 -8.35 12.13
CA LEU A 594 -5.27 -7.93 11.94
C LEU A 594 -4.71 -8.55 10.65
N TYR A 595 -3.97 -7.83 9.84
CA TYR A 595 -3.49 -8.26 8.51
C TYR A 595 -4.60 -8.68 7.52
N GLY A 596 -5.87 -8.57 7.92
CA GLY A 596 -7.00 -8.71 7.01
C GLY A 596 -7.36 -7.35 6.46
N PHE A 597 -7.10 -7.11 5.20
CA PHE A 597 -7.45 -5.86 4.57
C PHE A 597 -8.30 -6.09 3.33
N GLY A 598 -9.29 -5.27 3.14
CA GLY A 598 -10.10 -5.19 1.95
C GLY A 598 -10.91 -3.91 2.00
N ILE A 599 -10.99 -3.22 0.88
CA ILE A 599 -11.99 -2.18 0.65
C ILE A 599 -13.05 -2.81 -0.25
N PRO A 600 -14.13 -3.37 0.31
CA PRO A 600 -15.19 -3.91 -0.52
C PRO A 600 -15.78 -2.80 -1.39
N SER A 601 -16.05 -3.14 -2.64
CA SER A 601 -16.74 -2.29 -3.59
C SER A 601 -18.10 -2.88 -3.93
N PHE A 602 -19.11 -2.02 -4.10
CA PHE A 602 -20.47 -2.42 -4.35
C PHE A 602 -21.02 -1.72 -5.60
N TYR A 603 -21.83 -2.46 -6.35
CA TYR A 603 -22.62 -1.95 -7.48
C TYR A 603 -23.99 -2.62 -7.47
N GLY A 604 -25.03 -1.92 -7.94
CA GLY A 604 -26.44 -2.30 -7.81
C GLY A 604 -27.04 -1.77 -6.50
N ASN A 605 -28.12 -2.37 -6.03
CA ASN A 605 -28.86 -1.93 -4.85
C ASN A 605 -28.79 -2.98 -3.76
N GLY A 606 -28.44 -2.58 -2.53
CA GLY A 606 -28.31 -3.54 -1.43
C GLY A 606 -27.86 -2.97 -0.11
N MET A 607 -27.62 -3.89 0.84
CA MET A 607 -27.17 -3.61 2.19
C MET A 607 -25.98 -4.48 2.57
N ARG A 608 -25.02 -3.89 3.26
CA ARG A 608 -23.90 -4.60 3.91
C ARG A 608 -23.99 -4.46 5.41
N THR A 609 -23.88 -5.57 6.12
CA THR A 609 -23.72 -5.60 7.57
C THR A 609 -22.42 -6.29 7.95
N ALA A 610 -21.70 -5.77 8.93
CA ALA A 610 -20.48 -6.41 9.43
C ALA A 610 -20.40 -6.27 10.94
N CYS A 611 -19.97 -7.33 11.60
CA CYS A 611 -19.68 -7.37 13.03
C CYS A 611 -18.25 -7.89 13.21
N THR A 612 -17.40 -7.10 13.88
CA THR A 612 -16.02 -7.47 14.20
C THR A 612 -15.85 -7.47 15.71
N ILE A 613 -15.36 -8.58 16.25
CA ILE A 613 -15.10 -8.76 17.68
C ILE A 613 -13.61 -9.01 17.86
N ARG A 614 -13.01 -8.34 18.82
CA ARG A 614 -11.65 -8.56 19.29
C ARG A 614 -11.67 -8.89 20.77
N TYR A 615 -10.95 -9.92 21.15
CA TYR A 615 -10.78 -10.32 22.53
C TYR A 615 -9.31 -10.57 22.86
N ASP A 616 -8.75 -9.80 23.82
CA ASP A 616 -7.37 -9.92 24.27
C ASP A 616 -7.31 -10.82 25.51
N PHE A 617 -6.97 -12.10 25.32
CA PHE A 617 -6.93 -13.11 26.35
C PHE A 617 -5.52 -13.21 26.98
N ALA A 618 -5.43 -13.14 28.31
CA ALA A 618 -4.21 -13.42 29.08
C ALA A 618 -2.94 -12.66 28.63
N LYS A 619 -3.02 -11.40 28.13
CA LYS A 619 -1.92 -10.54 27.64
C LYS A 619 -1.05 -11.13 26.50
N ARG A 620 -1.20 -12.42 26.18
CA ARG A 620 -0.42 -13.16 25.19
C ARG A 620 -1.21 -13.56 23.97
N PHE A 621 -2.52 -13.68 24.11
CA PHE A 621 -3.40 -14.17 23.05
C PHE A 621 -4.40 -13.07 22.68
N THR A 622 -4.58 -12.86 21.40
CA THR A 622 -5.65 -11.99 20.89
C THR A 622 -6.39 -12.77 19.79
N VAL A 623 -7.72 -12.79 19.92
CA VAL A 623 -8.60 -13.42 18.93
C VAL A 623 -9.43 -12.33 18.26
N TRP A 624 -9.55 -12.42 16.95
CA TRP A 624 -10.48 -11.63 16.15
C TRP A 624 -11.45 -12.56 15.43
N VAL A 625 -12.70 -12.14 15.42
CA VAL A 625 -13.75 -12.78 14.60
C VAL A 625 -14.49 -11.68 13.90
N LYS A 626 -14.65 -11.80 12.59
CA LYS A 626 -15.48 -10.90 11.79
C LYS A 626 -16.45 -11.71 10.97
N VAL A 627 -17.72 -11.34 11.02
CA VAL A 627 -18.78 -11.84 10.14
C VAL A 627 -19.31 -10.66 9.34
N ALA A 628 -19.44 -10.83 8.04
CA ALA A 628 -20.03 -9.79 7.21
C ALA A 628 -20.96 -10.40 6.15
N ASN A 629 -22.12 -9.78 5.99
CA ASN A 629 -23.13 -10.18 5.01
C ASN A 629 -23.43 -9.02 4.06
N THR A 630 -23.47 -9.33 2.77
CA THR A 630 -23.97 -8.42 1.73
C THR A 630 -25.25 -9.00 1.16
N ARG A 631 -26.34 -8.24 1.23
CA ARG A 631 -27.64 -8.61 0.63
C ARG A 631 -27.98 -7.64 -0.48
N TYR A 632 -28.20 -8.18 -1.68
CA TYR A 632 -28.66 -7.42 -2.84
C TYR A 632 -30.19 -7.45 -2.91
N PHE A 633 -30.81 -6.35 -3.37
CA PHE A 633 -32.24 -6.22 -3.52
C PHE A 633 -32.69 -6.31 -4.99
N ASP A 634 -31.77 -6.08 -5.91
CA ASP A 634 -31.96 -5.94 -7.36
C ASP A 634 -31.59 -7.18 -8.17
N ARG A 635 -31.13 -8.26 -7.54
CA ARG A 635 -30.65 -9.46 -8.24
C ARG A 635 -30.77 -10.73 -7.43
N ASP A 636 -30.80 -11.87 -8.12
CA ASP A 636 -30.85 -13.21 -7.52
C ASP A 636 -29.52 -13.98 -7.68
N GLU A 637 -28.52 -13.36 -8.29
CA GLU A 637 -27.18 -13.93 -8.49
C GLU A 637 -26.11 -12.86 -8.22
N ILE A 638 -25.00 -13.26 -7.56
CA ILE A 638 -23.89 -12.39 -7.21
C ILE A 638 -22.63 -12.90 -7.89
N GLY A 639 -21.90 -12.03 -8.61
CA GLY A 639 -20.68 -12.37 -9.33
C GLY A 639 -20.96 -12.96 -10.71
N SER A 640 -19.95 -13.59 -11.31
CA SER A 640 -20.04 -14.22 -12.62
C SER A 640 -19.01 -15.34 -12.76
N GLY A 641 -19.23 -16.26 -13.71
CA GLY A 641 -18.33 -17.38 -13.98
C GLY A 641 -18.19 -18.28 -12.77
N LEU A 642 -16.95 -18.61 -12.37
CA LEU A 642 -16.67 -19.47 -11.21
C LEU A 642 -16.95 -18.79 -9.86
N GLU A 643 -16.97 -17.47 -9.82
CA GLU A 643 -17.29 -16.66 -8.63
C GLU A 643 -18.79 -16.45 -8.43
N LEU A 644 -19.65 -17.00 -9.32
CA LEU A 644 -21.09 -16.87 -9.25
C LEU A 644 -21.63 -17.54 -7.98
N ILE A 645 -22.40 -16.80 -7.20
CA ILE A 645 -23.18 -17.25 -6.06
C ILE A 645 -24.65 -17.15 -6.43
N ARG A 646 -25.38 -18.27 -6.36
CA ARG A 646 -26.83 -18.28 -6.55
C ARG A 646 -27.52 -17.80 -5.29
N GLY A 647 -28.27 -16.69 -5.39
CA GLY A 647 -28.97 -16.05 -4.29
C GLY A 647 -28.55 -14.61 -4.07
N LYS A 648 -29.30 -13.94 -3.22
CA LYS A 648 -29.17 -12.48 -2.93
C LYS A 648 -28.15 -12.16 -1.85
N ASN A 649 -27.63 -13.16 -1.14
CA ASN A 649 -26.79 -12.98 0.02
C ASN A 649 -25.37 -13.52 -0.24
N LYS A 650 -24.38 -12.78 0.27
CA LYS A 650 -22.99 -13.23 0.37
C LYS A 650 -22.52 -13.01 1.79
N THR A 651 -22.18 -14.11 2.49
CA THR A 651 -21.71 -14.09 3.87
C THR A 651 -20.30 -14.62 3.97
N ASP A 652 -19.44 -13.86 4.59
CA ASP A 652 -18.02 -14.19 4.78
C ASP A 652 -17.68 -14.15 6.28
N LEU A 653 -16.84 -15.09 6.72
CA LEU A 653 -16.27 -15.20 8.07
C LEU A 653 -14.75 -15.07 7.99
N TRP A 654 -14.18 -14.23 8.83
CA TRP A 654 -12.74 -14.11 9.08
C TRP A 654 -12.45 -14.43 10.53
N THR A 655 -11.49 -15.28 10.77
CA THR A 655 -11.03 -15.63 12.11
C THR A 655 -9.52 -15.48 12.18
N GLN A 656 -9.03 -14.99 13.31
CA GLN A 656 -7.60 -14.81 13.51
C GLN A 656 -7.21 -14.97 14.97
N LEU A 657 -6.09 -15.66 15.18
CA LEU A 657 -5.43 -15.83 16.47
C LEU A 657 -4.02 -15.27 16.40
N GLN A 658 -3.68 -14.41 17.36
CA GLN A 658 -2.31 -13.93 17.59
C GLN A 658 -1.81 -14.47 18.93
N VAL A 659 -0.59 -14.99 18.94
CA VAL A 659 0.10 -15.47 20.13
C VAL A 659 1.44 -14.74 20.25
N LYS A 660 1.72 -14.14 21.41
CA LYS A 660 3.00 -13.47 21.74
C LYS A 660 3.70 -14.16 22.90
N PHE A 661 4.97 -14.53 22.76
CA PHE A 661 5.75 -15.26 23.79
C PHE A 661 7.24 -14.98 23.74
#